data_80e741cf7dfde5d719d0e43c5146f08f
#
_entry.id   80e741cf7dfde5d719d0e43c5146f08f
#
_cell.length_a   1.000
_cell.length_b   1.000
_cell.length_c   1.000
_cell.angle_alpha   90.00
_cell.angle_beta   90.00
_cell.angle_gamma   90.00
#
_symmetry.space_group_name_H-M   'P 1'
#
loop_
_entity.id
_entity.type
_entity.pdbx_description
1 polymer ?
#
loop_
_entity_poly.entity_id
_entity_poly.type
_entity_poly.pdbx_seq_one_letter_code
_entity_poly.pdbx_strand_id
1 'polypeptide(L)'
;NFYNKGYLFREKHPILWCPKCQTALAKAEVGYEEKDGKLYYLKLPVEDGKDHVEIATTRPELMPSCVGVFFNPKDPRYEKYKGRSVVIPIFDRKVPILSDEEVDMSFGTGIVYCCTYGDEQDILWQKKYDLDVITSITEDGKLKSGNKYDGLPVKEARKEIVSDLEELGLLVKTENIKHRILLHVERGSCKSPIELLPMEQYFINVRDFKDKLIENGKMITWHPDYMYDRFYDWTDSMDWDWIISRQRVFGTPIPFWKCKDCGELMPAKIEWLPVDPRFDKPKEKCKCGSNNFIGEIDVCDCWVDSSATPLAISRYLRDDDFFKKTYPATIRPQGYEIIRTWLFYTLFRCNLITGKNPWDETLIHGMVAGPDGRKMSKSLGNVIEPDEPLKKYCADALRQWALLASKGEDFPFTWKEIEHGNRFLTKFWNVSRFIEINTSGIDTNNLNIDSLTVADKWILSKLTELIKHATKELDEYNFAPILKEIRNFLWHEVADNYIEIVKYRLYNDIKKEQAAYTLKTLIRNIIGLISPYTPHITEEIYNEMFADEGVKSIHLTKYPDFNYFDNESFAKGELLKDITVAIRRYKSDLKMPLNANLNGAILYTDKNVDGITEDIAKSMNISHLEIKNGKPDIDEKITAVIPRYDIIGPKFGKDVQKVKSLLTSHVKEIEEKGVLILDGFELNRDYIERVEREFFKGGKKVNVIKDKDFIVEIL
;
A
#
# COMPACT_ATOMS: atom_id res chain seq x y z
N ASN A 1 -10.48 -32.41 10.23
CA ASN A 1 -9.15 -32.31 10.82
C ASN A 1 -9.19 -31.56 12.16
N PHE A 2 -9.52 -30.26 12.21
CA PHE A 2 -9.50 -29.45 13.43
C PHE A 2 -10.45 -29.98 14.53
N TYR A 3 -11.65 -30.42 14.17
CA TYR A 3 -12.58 -31.05 15.12
C TYR A 3 -11.98 -32.29 15.77
N ASN A 4 -11.39 -33.20 14.97
CA ASN A 4 -10.79 -34.43 15.48
C ASN A 4 -9.55 -34.20 16.35
N LYS A 5 -8.90 -33.04 16.20
CA LYS A 5 -7.76 -32.60 17.04
C LYS A 5 -8.18 -31.76 18.26
N GLY A 6 -9.48 -31.50 18.42
CA GLY A 6 -10.00 -30.66 19.50
C GLY A 6 -9.75 -29.15 19.29
N TYR A 7 -9.30 -28.72 18.10
CA TYR A 7 -9.06 -27.30 17.80
C TYR A 7 -10.36 -26.58 17.39
N LEU A 8 -11.35 -27.30 16.87
CA LEU A 8 -12.69 -26.82 16.58
C LEU A 8 -13.64 -27.36 17.64
N PHE A 9 -14.35 -26.49 18.32
CA PHE A 9 -15.30 -26.84 19.38
C PHE A 9 -16.55 -25.96 19.29
N ARG A 10 -17.61 -26.37 19.97
CA ARG A 10 -18.86 -25.61 20.10
C ARG A 10 -19.09 -25.32 21.59
N GLU A 11 -19.27 -24.05 21.90
CA GLU A 11 -19.43 -23.58 23.27
C GLU A 11 -20.37 -22.38 23.33
N LYS A 12 -21.05 -22.22 24.48
CA LYS A 12 -21.81 -21.02 24.79
C LYS A 12 -20.88 -20.01 25.48
N HIS A 13 -20.58 -18.92 24.76
CA HIS A 13 -19.65 -17.89 25.19
C HIS A 13 -20.22 -16.51 24.88
N PRO A 14 -19.85 -15.43 25.62
CA PRO A 14 -20.09 -14.05 25.18
C PRO A 14 -19.44 -13.82 23.81
N ILE A 15 -20.22 -13.37 22.86
CA ILE A 15 -19.75 -13.12 21.48
C ILE A 15 -20.09 -11.70 21.04
N LEU A 16 -19.29 -11.17 20.12
CA LEU A 16 -19.59 -9.95 19.39
C LEU A 16 -20.77 -10.21 18.43
N TRP A 17 -21.87 -9.51 18.65
CA TRP A 17 -23.10 -9.70 17.90
C TRP A 17 -23.56 -8.41 17.22
N CYS A 18 -23.94 -8.46 15.98
CA CYS A 18 -24.57 -7.35 15.28
C CYS A 18 -26.11 -7.47 15.32
N PRO A 19 -26.82 -6.65 16.10
CA PRO A 19 -28.29 -6.74 16.20
C PRO A 19 -29.02 -6.43 14.88
N LYS A 20 -28.41 -5.59 14.02
CA LYS A 20 -28.98 -5.22 12.73
C LYS A 20 -28.83 -6.32 11.69
N CYS A 21 -27.69 -6.99 11.64
CA CYS A 21 -27.42 -8.10 10.73
C CYS A 21 -27.86 -9.44 11.30
N GLN A 22 -28.11 -9.50 12.61
CA GLN A 22 -28.46 -10.70 13.37
C GLN A 22 -27.47 -11.85 13.15
N THR A 23 -26.19 -11.56 13.34
CA THR A 23 -25.11 -12.54 13.15
C THR A 23 -23.95 -12.28 14.10
N ALA A 24 -23.24 -13.36 14.45
CA ALA A 24 -21.96 -13.34 15.15
C ALA A 24 -20.88 -12.66 14.30
N LEU A 25 -19.94 -12.01 14.95
CA LEU A 25 -18.81 -11.31 14.33
C LEU A 25 -17.49 -11.80 14.90
N ALA A 26 -16.48 -11.93 14.03
CA ALA A 26 -15.10 -12.09 14.48
C ALA A 26 -14.47 -10.71 14.83
N LYS A 27 -13.42 -10.71 15.64
CA LYS A 27 -12.71 -9.46 16.06
C LYS A 27 -12.24 -8.61 14.86
N ALA A 28 -11.92 -9.24 13.75
CA ALA A 28 -11.51 -8.57 12.52
C ALA A 28 -12.64 -7.82 11.78
N GLU A 29 -13.90 -8.13 12.08
CA GLU A 29 -15.09 -7.52 11.46
C GLU A 29 -15.59 -6.28 12.20
N VAL A 30 -14.95 -5.93 13.34
CA VAL A 30 -15.34 -4.82 14.19
C VAL A 30 -14.27 -3.74 14.26
N GLY A 31 -14.69 -2.52 14.54
CA GLY A 31 -13.80 -1.38 14.70
C GLY A 31 -14.40 -0.32 15.62
N TYR A 32 -13.54 0.55 16.14
CA TYR A 32 -13.94 1.65 17.00
C TYR A 32 -14.16 2.93 16.21
N GLU A 33 -15.24 3.64 16.53
CA GLU A 33 -15.49 5.01 16.06
C GLU A 33 -15.74 5.92 17.26
N GLU A 34 -15.11 7.08 17.28
CA GLU A 34 -15.38 8.10 18.30
C GLU A 34 -16.69 8.83 17.97
N LYS A 35 -17.63 8.85 18.92
CA LYS A 35 -18.92 9.52 18.77
C LYS A 35 -19.25 10.39 19.99
N ASP A 36 -20.02 11.42 19.71
CA ASP A 36 -20.62 12.20 20.77
C ASP A 36 -21.67 11.36 21.51
N GLY A 37 -21.61 11.36 22.80
CA GLY A 37 -22.48 10.60 23.69
C GLY A 37 -22.76 11.36 24.99
N LYS A 38 -23.51 10.70 25.87
CA LYS A 38 -23.83 11.22 27.18
C LYS A 38 -23.36 10.28 28.28
N LEU A 39 -22.78 10.84 29.33
CA LEU A 39 -22.46 10.19 30.58
C LEU A 39 -23.51 10.57 31.62
N TYR A 40 -24.20 9.60 32.15
CA TYR A 40 -25.26 9.78 33.12
C TYR A 40 -24.73 9.44 34.52
N TYR A 41 -24.91 10.35 35.47
CA TYR A 41 -24.57 10.14 36.90
C TYR A 41 -25.83 9.76 37.63
N LEU A 42 -25.85 8.54 38.22
CA LEU A 42 -27.02 7.90 38.76
C LEU A 42 -26.81 7.52 40.23
N LYS A 43 -27.80 7.75 41.09
CA LYS A 43 -27.82 7.27 42.45
C LYS A 43 -28.35 5.86 42.54
N LEU A 44 -27.57 4.96 43.11
CA LEU A 44 -27.99 3.61 43.49
C LEU A 44 -28.18 3.55 45.01
N PRO A 45 -29.43 3.37 45.49
CA PRO A 45 -29.69 3.25 46.95
C PRO A 45 -28.96 2.05 47.54
N VAL A 46 -28.33 2.24 48.72
CA VAL A 46 -27.79 1.14 49.49
C VAL A 46 -28.95 0.42 50.19
N GLU A 47 -28.80 -0.87 50.43
CA GLU A 47 -29.86 -1.78 50.88
C GLU A 47 -30.63 -1.33 52.13
N ASP A 48 -30.06 -0.49 53.01
CA ASP A 48 -30.69 0.05 54.18
C ASP A 48 -31.55 1.31 53.93
N GLY A 49 -31.58 1.78 52.65
CA GLY A 49 -32.34 2.95 52.22
C GLY A 49 -31.87 4.29 52.82
N LYS A 50 -30.79 4.33 53.60
CA LYS A 50 -30.30 5.52 54.28
C LYS A 50 -29.19 6.25 53.56
N ASP A 51 -28.52 5.57 52.60
CA ASP A 51 -27.37 6.08 51.84
C ASP A 51 -27.48 5.64 50.37
N HIS A 52 -26.65 6.19 49.52
CA HIS A 52 -26.56 5.81 48.12
C HIS A 52 -25.11 5.86 47.62
N VAL A 53 -24.78 5.11 46.59
CA VAL A 53 -23.56 5.27 45.82
C VAL A 53 -23.90 5.92 44.48
N GLU A 54 -23.03 6.77 43.98
CA GLU A 54 -23.19 7.44 42.71
C GLU A 54 -22.31 6.79 41.68
N ILE A 55 -22.90 6.27 40.59
CA ILE A 55 -22.19 5.70 39.42
C ILE A 55 -22.29 6.63 38.26
N ALA A 56 -21.34 6.49 37.30
CA ALA A 56 -21.37 7.16 36.01
C ALA A 56 -21.39 6.12 34.88
N THR A 57 -22.37 6.21 33.95
CA THR A 57 -22.52 5.26 32.85
C THR A 57 -22.96 5.92 31.56
N THR A 58 -22.52 5.36 30.44
CA THR A 58 -22.99 5.71 29.09
C THR A 58 -24.17 4.82 28.66
N ARG A 59 -24.46 3.72 29.41
CA ARG A 59 -25.40 2.67 29.04
C ARG A 59 -26.42 2.34 30.16
N PRO A 60 -27.26 3.29 30.58
CA PRO A 60 -28.25 3.05 31.65
C PRO A 60 -29.27 1.93 31.29
N GLU A 61 -29.46 1.63 30.01
CA GLU A 61 -30.32 0.54 29.54
C GLU A 61 -29.82 -0.85 29.95
N LEU A 62 -28.58 -0.98 30.40
CA LEU A 62 -28.03 -2.25 30.91
C LEU A 62 -28.33 -2.50 32.40
N MET A 63 -28.98 -1.57 33.12
CA MET A 63 -29.33 -1.75 34.54
C MET A 63 -30.10 -3.05 34.83
N PRO A 64 -30.99 -3.58 33.94
CA PRO A 64 -31.65 -4.86 34.22
C PRO A 64 -30.68 -6.04 34.35
N SER A 65 -29.53 -5.98 33.73
CA SER A 65 -28.49 -7.02 33.75
C SER A 65 -27.34 -6.69 34.74
N CYS A 66 -27.50 -5.68 35.60
CA CYS A 66 -26.51 -5.37 36.61
C CYS A 66 -26.37 -6.54 37.61
N VAL A 67 -25.16 -7.00 37.85
CA VAL A 67 -24.84 -8.14 38.75
C VAL A 67 -23.88 -7.81 39.87
N GLY A 68 -23.32 -6.60 39.84
CA GLY A 68 -22.44 -6.11 40.91
C GLY A 68 -22.05 -4.65 40.73
N VAL A 69 -21.50 -4.05 41.75
CA VAL A 69 -20.92 -2.70 41.73
C VAL A 69 -19.50 -2.80 42.25
N PHE A 70 -18.55 -2.20 41.57
CA PHE A 70 -17.14 -2.35 41.86
C PHE A 70 -16.47 -1.00 42.16
N PHE A 71 -15.57 -1.00 43.14
CA PHE A 71 -14.68 0.12 43.45
C PHE A 71 -13.23 -0.35 43.64
N ASN A 72 -12.28 0.54 43.47
CA ASN A 72 -10.88 0.21 43.69
C ASN A 72 -10.59 0.08 45.20
N PRO A 73 -9.96 -1.01 45.67
CA PRO A 73 -9.69 -1.20 47.12
C PRO A 73 -8.79 -0.13 47.71
N LYS A 74 -8.07 0.65 46.89
CA LYS A 74 -7.25 1.79 47.35
C LYS A 74 -8.04 3.10 47.44
N ASP A 75 -9.33 3.11 47.06
CA ASP A 75 -10.18 4.30 47.11
C ASP A 75 -10.91 4.39 48.52
N PRO A 76 -10.50 5.31 49.38
CA PRO A 76 -11.06 5.40 50.74
C PRO A 76 -12.51 5.88 50.76
N ARG A 77 -13.01 6.47 49.66
CA ARG A 77 -14.38 7.00 49.54
C ARG A 77 -15.42 5.89 49.69
N TYR A 78 -15.10 4.68 49.24
CA TYR A 78 -16.04 3.56 49.12
C TYR A 78 -15.78 2.42 50.10
N GLU A 79 -14.71 2.44 50.91
CA GLU A 79 -14.37 1.38 51.87
C GLU A 79 -15.54 1.05 52.83
N LYS A 80 -16.32 2.06 53.25
CA LYS A 80 -17.50 1.89 54.12
C LYS A 80 -18.62 1.04 53.50
N TYR A 81 -18.61 0.84 52.18
CA TYR A 81 -19.64 0.08 51.44
C TYR A 81 -19.21 -1.36 51.14
N LYS A 82 -17.99 -1.73 51.41
CA LYS A 82 -17.47 -3.07 51.18
C LYS A 82 -18.31 -4.13 51.85
N GLY A 83 -18.75 -5.16 51.07
CA GLY A 83 -19.60 -6.25 51.58
C GLY A 83 -21.08 -5.87 51.77
N ARG A 84 -21.45 -4.64 51.41
CA ARG A 84 -22.85 -4.21 51.38
C ARG A 84 -23.44 -4.47 49.99
N SER A 85 -24.74 -4.16 49.83
CA SER A 85 -25.44 -4.28 48.54
C SER A 85 -26.13 -2.97 48.20
N VAL A 86 -26.35 -2.77 46.91
CA VAL A 86 -27.21 -1.71 46.37
C VAL A 86 -28.46 -2.31 45.75
N VAL A 87 -29.54 -1.52 45.67
CA VAL A 87 -30.74 -1.83 44.95
C VAL A 87 -30.71 -1.08 43.62
N ILE A 88 -30.83 -1.81 42.53
CA ILE A 88 -30.88 -1.22 41.20
C ILE A 88 -32.25 -0.60 40.98
N PRO A 89 -32.35 0.73 40.84
CA PRO A 89 -33.63 1.43 40.69
C PRO A 89 -34.45 0.90 39.51
N ILE A 90 -35.79 1.00 39.62
CA ILE A 90 -36.76 0.57 38.59
C ILE A 90 -36.86 -0.95 38.47
N PHE A 91 -35.74 -1.69 38.69
CA PHE A 91 -35.66 -3.14 38.49
C PHE A 91 -35.68 -3.93 39.82
N ASP A 92 -35.62 -3.24 40.97
CA ASP A 92 -35.66 -3.79 42.33
C ASP A 92 -34.69 -4.94 42.60
N ARG A 93 -33.54 -4.94 41.88
CA ARG A 93 -32.50 -5.94 42.02
C ARG A 93 -31.51 -5.53 43.09
N LYS A 94 -31.25 -6.46 44.02
CA LYS A 94 -30.17 -6.31 44.98
C LYS A 94 -28.89 -6.94 44.47
N VAL A 95 -27.80 -6.16 44.38
CA VAL A 95 -26.51 -6.62 43.89
C VAL A 95 -25.38 -6.24 44.85
N PRO A 96 -24.30 -7.06 44.97
CA PRO A 96 -23.23 -6.80 45.92
C PRO A 96 -22.34 -5.64 45.51
N ILE A 97 -21.73 -4.95 46.49
CA ILE A 97 -20.64 -4.02 46.30
C ILE A 97 -19.32 -4.76 46.57
N LEU A 98 -18.51 -4.86 45.52
CA LEU A 98 -17.25 -5.60 45.51
C LEU A 98 -16.08 -4.64 45.28
N SER A 99 -14.86 -5.11 45.46
CA SER A 99 -13.67 -4.31 45.17
C SER A 99 -12.73 -5.02 44.20
N ASP A 100 -12.19 -4.27 43.22
CA ASP A 100 -11.24 -4.76 42.26
C ASP A 100 -10.23 -3.67 41.88
N GLU A 101 -8.95 -4.04 41.78
CA GLU A 101 -7.86 -3.09 41.43
C GLU A 101 -7.93 -2.51 40.03
N GLU A 102 -8.64 -3.17 39.10
CA GLU A 102 -8.83 -2.73 37.72
C GLU A 102 -9.80 -1.53 37.59
N VAL A 103 -10.51 -1.16 38.65
CA VAL A 103 -11.38 0.02 38.61
C VAL A 103 -10.54 1.30 38.61
N ASP A 104 -10.74 2.14 37.62
CA ASP A 104 -10.10 3.46 37.51
C ASP A 104 -10.76 4.45 38.48
N MET A 105 -10.03 4.84 39.53
CA MET A 105 -10.50 5.78 40.54
C MET A 105 -10.72 7.21 40.01
N SER A 106 -10.14 7.54 38.86
CA SER A 106 -10.19 8.89 38.24
C SER A 106 -11.32 9.04 37.21
N PHE A 107 -11.89 7.94 36.74
CA PHE A 107 -12.96 7.98 35.74
C PHE A 107 -14.35 8.06 36.42
N GLY A 108 -15.17 9.02 35.97
CA GLY A 108 -16.53 9.21 36.47
C GLY A 108 -16.55 9.47 37.98
N THR A 109 -17.16 8.57 38.73
CA THR A 109 -17.23 8.62 40.20
C THR A 109 -16.16 7.77 40.88
N GLY A 110 -15.41 6.93 40.15
CA GLY A 110 -14.48 5.95 40.73
C GLY A 110 -15.15 4.67 41.25
N ILE A 111 -16.46 4.55 41.07
CA ILE A 111 -17.23 3.33 41.31
C ILE A 111 -18.07 3.01 40.10
N VAL A 112 -18.06 1.77 39.66
CA VAL A 112 -18.69 1.32 38.41
C VAL A 112 -19.67 0.19 38.66
N TYR A 113 -20.74 0.10 37.88
CA TYR A 113 -21.61 -1.05 37.93
C TYR A 113 -21.23 -2.04 36.81
N CYS A 114 -21.25 -3.32 37.15
CA CYS A 114 -20.97 -4.42 36.25
C CYS A 114 -22.28 -4.98 35.76
N CYS A 115 -22.48 -4.92 34.47
CA CYS A 115 -23.63 -5.52 33.79
C CYS A 115 -23.18 -6.76 33.02
N THR A 116 -23.96 -7.81 33.07
CA THR A 116 -23.62 -9.02 32.30
C THR A 116 -23.36 -8.65 30.83
N TYR A 117 -22.09 -8.77 30.43
CA TYR A 117 -21.60 -8.52 29.07
C TYR A 117 -21.83 -7.10 28.54
N GLY A 118 -21.70 -6.09 29.39
CA GLY A 118 -21.73 -4.69 28.99
C GLY A 118 -20.48 -4.30 28.16
N ASP A 119 -19.32 -4.81 28.59
CA ASP A 119 -18.04 -4.69 27.89
C ASP A 119 -17.12 -5.89 28.22
N GLU A 120 -15.86 -5.83 27.75
CA GLU A 120 -14.84 -6.88 27.99
C GLU A 120 -14.47 -6.99 29.48
N GLN A 121 -14.43 -5.87 30.21
CA GLN A 121 -14.12 -5.86 31.64
C GLN A 121 -15.24 -6.53 32.48
N ASP A 122 -16.49 -6.33 32.11
CA ASP A 122 -17.63 -6.98 32.73
C ASP A 122 -17.56 -8.51 32.58
N ILE A 123 -17.10 -9.02 31.47
CA ILE A 123 -16.87 -10.47 31.24
C ILE A 123 -15.79 -11.01 32.18
N LEU A 124 -14.69 -10.25 32.36
CA LEU A 124 -13.60 -10.65 33.23
C LEU A 124 -14.08 -10.69 34.71
N TRP A 125 -14.81 -9.68 35.17
CA TRP A 125 -15.36 -9.66 36.52
C TRP A 125 -16.43 -10.72 36.74
N GLN A 126 -17.30 -10.95 35.74
CA GLN A 126 -18.28 -12.03 35.82
C GLN A 126 -17.61 -13.38 36.09
N LYS A 127 -16.53 -13.70 35.36
CA LYS A 127 -15.75 -14.94 35.55
C LYS A 127 -14.98 -14.96 36.88
N LYS A 128 -14.30 -13.86 37.23
CA LYS A 128 -13.45 -13.76 38.41
C LYS A 128 -14.22 -13.89 39.71
N TYR A 129 -15.42 -13.36 39.75
CA TYR A 129 -16.28 -13.32 40.95
C TYR A 129 -17.49 -14.26 40.89
N ASP A 130 -17.57 -15.12 39.85
CA ASP A 130 -18.67 -16.08 39.61
C ASP A 130 -20.05 -15.40 39.71
N LEU A 131 -20.21 -14.25 38.99
CA LEU A 131 -21.45 -13.49 39.01
C LEU A 131 -22.49 -14.10 38.08
N ASP A 132 -23.75 -13.86 38.40
CA ASP A 132 -24.89 -14.30 37.57
C ASP A 132 -24.76 -13.82 36.09
N VAL A 133 -25.29 -14.61 35.16
CA VAL A 133 -25.42 -14.26 33.76
C VAL A 133 -26.86 -13.89 33.40
N ILE A 134 -27.11 -12.60 33.19
CA ILE A 134 -28.44 -12.05 32.91
C ILE A 134 -28.42 -11.35 31.55
N THR A 135 -29.17 -11.88 30.60
CA THR A 135 -29.28 -11.30 29.27
C THR A 135 -30.45 -10.31 29.24
N SER A 136 -30.14 -9.01 29.09
CA SER A 136 -31.15 -7.93 29.01
C SER A 136 -31.34 -7.38 27.59
N ILE A 137 -30.56 -7.85 26.62
CA ILE A 137 -30.70 -7.45 25.21
C ILE A 137 -30.96 -8.69 24.37
N THR A 138 -31.92 -8.61 23.46
CA THR A 138 -32.28 -9.67 22.51
C THR A 138 -31.38 -9.60 21.26
N GLU A 139 -31.41 -10.67 20.45
CA GLU A 139 -30.64 -10.77 19.21
C GLU A 139 -30.97 -9.67 18.19
N ASP A 140 -32.22 -9.15 18.20
CA ASP A 140 -32.67 -8.03 17.37
C ASP A 140 -32.46 -6.64 18.00
N GLY A 141 -31.69 -6.57 19.11
CA GLY A 141 -31.29 -5.30 19.75
C GLY A 141 -32.40 -4.59 20.52
N LYS A 142 -33.31 -5.35 21.09
CA LYS A 142 -34.38 -4.84 21.96
C LYS A 142 -34.13 -5.20 23.42
N LEU A 143 -34.68 -4.40 24.33
CA LEU A 143 -34.57 -4.66 25.75
C LEU A 143 -35.45 -5.82 26.17
N LYS A 144 -34.96 -6.63 27.12
CA LYS A 144 -35.67 -7.69 27.84
C LYS A 144 -35.42 -7.49 29.34
N SER A 145 -36.28 -6.77 29.98
CA SER A 145 -36.14 -6.34 31.37
C SER A 145 -37.17 -6.90 32.35
N GLY A 146 -38.23 -7.51 31.80
CA GLY A 146 -39.36 -8.02 32.59
C GLY A 146 -40.36 -6.94 33.04
N ASN A 147 -40.34 -5.76 32.39
CA ASN A 147 -41.21 -4.64 32.73
C ASN A 147 -41.62 -3.81 31.48
N LYS A 148 -42.09 -2.57 31.68
CA LYS A 148 -42.63 -1.70 30.61
C LYS A 148 -41.66 -1.39 29.45
N TYR A 149 -40.33 -1.64 29.60
CA TYR A 149 -39.36 -1.38 28.55
C TYR A 149 -39.12 -2.59 27.63
N ASP A 150 -39.77 -3.72 27.89
CA ASP A 150 -39.61 -4.92 27.08
C ASP A 150 -40.01 -4.68 25.62
N GLY A 151 -39.16 -5.12 24.70
CA GLY A 151 -39.36 -4.97 23.27
C GLY A 151 -39.02 -3.60 22.69
N LEU A 152 -38.63 -2.62 23.51
CA LEU A 152 -38.12 -1.34 23.01
C LEU A 152 -36.70 -1.50 22.42
N PRO A 153 -36.41 -0.86 21.29
CA PRO A 153 -35.05 -0.74 20.82
C PRO A 153 -34.12 -0.10 21.86
N VAL A 154 -32.89 -0.57 21.99
CA VAL A 154 -31.89 -0.12 23.00
C VAL A 154 -31.82 1.41 23.15
N LYS A 155 -31.86 2.17 22.05
CA LYS A 155 -31.82 3.64 22.08
C LYS A 155 -33.09 4.26 22.70
N GLU A 156 -34.24 3.68 22.46
CA GLU A 156 -35.53 4.14 22.98
C GLU A 156 -35.64 3.78 24.45
N ALA A 157 -35.32 2.52 24.80
CA ALA A 157 -35.27 2.07 26.19
C ALA A 157 -34.36 2.95 27.05
N ARG A 158 -33.18 3.33 26.55
CA ARG A 158 -32.26 4.26 27.22
C ARG A 158 -32.93 5.59 27.56
N LYS A 159 -33.66 6.17 26.61
CA LYS A 159 -34.36 7.45 26.84
C LYS A 159 -35.43 7.35 27.90
N GLU A 160 -36.25 6.33 27.82
CA GLU A 160 -37.33 6.08 28.77
C GLU A 160 -36.78 5.83 30.19
N ILE A 161 -35.78 4.96 30.33
CA ILE A 161 -35.13 4.67 31.62
C ILE A 161 -34.52 5.95 32.24
N VAL A 162 -33.85 6.77 31.43
CA VAL A 162 -33.26 8.04 31.91
C VAL A 162 -34.36 9.00 32.38
N SER A 163 -35.48 9.10 31.63
CA SER A 163 -36.63 9.93 32.00
C SER A 163 -37.24 9.50 33.34
N ASP A 164 -37.45 8.18 33.52
CA ASP A 164 -37.99 7.66 34.77
C ASP A 164 -37.02 7.86 35.95
N LEU A 165 -35.69 7.71 35.74
CA LEU A 165 -34.69 8.00 36.75
C LEU A 165 -34.64 9.47 37.17
N GLU A 166 -34.89 10.37 36.18
CA GLU A 166 -35.01 11.82 36.44
C GLU A 166 -36.28 12.12 37.29
N GLU A 167 -37.44 11.54 36.93
CA GLU A 167 -38.69 11.67 37.68
C GLU A 167 -38.55 11.13 39.11
N LEU A 168 -37.79 10.07 39.34
CA LEU A 168 -37.51 9.50 40.65
C LEU A 168 -36.45 10.29 41.45
N GLY A 169 -35.85 11.35 40.86
CA GLY A 169 -34.79 12.12 41.50
C GLY A 169 -33.46 11.38 41.68
N LEU A 170 -33.24 10.32 40.88
CA LEU A 170 -32.06 9.47 40.92
C LEU A 170 -31.02 9.83 39.82
N LEU A 171 -31.37 10.65 38.86
CA LEU A 171 -30.43 11.27 37.90
C LEU A 171 -29.80 12.50 38.53
N VAL A 172 -28.48 12.48 38.79
CA VAL A 172 -27.75 13.60 39.40
C VAL A 172 -27.42 14.67 38.39
N LYS A 173 -26.82 14.24 37.28
CA LYS A 173 -26.45 15.12 36.17
C LYS A 173 -26.19 14.30 34.88
N THR A 174 -26.13 15.01 33.77
CA THR A 174 -25.73 14.45 32.46
C THR A 174 -24.61 15.28 31.88
N GLU A 175 -23.55 14.66 31.42
CA GLU A 175 -22.41 15.30 30.75
C GLU A 175 -22.30 14.84 29.30
N ASN A 176 -21.97 15.74 28.39
CA ASN A 176 -21.63 15.37 27.01
C ASN A 176 -20.18 14.89 26.97
N ILE A 177 -19.97 13.74 26.39
CA ILE A 177 -18.63 13.13 26.25
C ILE A 177 -18.41 12.66 24.80
N LYS A 178 -17.14 12.57 24.44
CA LYS A 178 -16.72 11.76 23.27
C LYS A 178 -16.28 10.40 23.79
N HIS A 179 -16.86 9.35 23.24
CA HIS A 179 -16.49 8.00 23.62
C HIS A 179 -16.36 7.08 22.39
N ARG A 180 -15.55 6.06 22.54
CA ARG A 180 -15.33 5.07 21.46
C ARG A 180 -16.43 4.02 21.52
N ILE A 181 -17.11 3.84 20.38
CA ILE A 181 -18.17 2.82 20.21
C ILE A 181 -17.63 1.74 19.29
N LEU A 182 -17.84 0.48 19.68
CA LEU A 182 -17.52 -0.67 18.85
C LEU A 182 -18.63 -0.88 17.81
N LEU A 183 -18.27 -0.91 16.54
CA LEU A 183 -19.18 -1.00 15.40
C LEU A 183 -18.83 -2.18 14.51
N HIS A 184 -19.83 -2.72 13.82
CA HIS A 184 -19.64 -3.62 12.70
C HIS A 184 -19.12 -2.84 11.48
N VAL A 185 -17.87 -3.06 11.08
CA VAL A 185 -17.16 -2.25 10.07
C VAL A 185 -16.78 -3.00 8.79
N GLU A 186 -17.21 -4.24 8.62
CA GLU A 186 -16.88 -5.01 7.43
C GLU A 186 -17.47 -4.35 6.17
N ARG A 187 -16.61 -4.08 5.15
CA ARG A 187 -16.94 -3.70 3.76
C ARG A 187 -18.14 -2.76 3.58
N GLY A 188 -18.13 -1.60 4.20
CA GLY A 188 -19.26 -0.66 4.09
C GLY A 188 -20.52 -1.15 4.77
N SER A 189 -20.36 -2.03 5.72
CA SER A 189 -21.35 -2.68 6.55
C SER A 189 -22.35 -1.72 7.16
N CYS A 190 -23.28 -2.28 7.90
CA CYS A 190 -24.39 -1.58 8.54
C CYS A 190 -23.95 -0.47 9.52
N LYS A 191 -22.66 -0.41 9.92
CA LYS A 191 -22.10 0.51 10.94
C LYS A 191 -22.94 0.58 12.21
N SER A 192 -23.62 -0.55 12.54
CA SER A 192 -24.41 -0.67 13.75
C SER A 192 -23.51 -0.86 14.95
N PRO A 193 -23.82 -0.26 16.11
CA PRO A 193 -23.26 -0.69 17.37
C PRO A 193 -23.47 -2.18 17.56
N ILE A 194 -22.47 -2.84 18.14
CA ILE A 194 -22.53 -4.26 18.46
C ILE A 194 -22.90 -4.46 19.91
N GLU A 195 -23.42 -5.65 20.23
CA GLU A 195 -23.71 -6.10 21.57
C GLU A 195 -22.90 -7.34 21.90
N LEU A 196 -22.69 -7.62 23.17
CA LEU A 196 -22.11 -8.87 23.65
C LEU A 196 -23.24 -9.77 24.14
N LEU A 197 -23.44 -10.92 23.46
CA LEU A 197 -24.50 -11.86 23.79
C LEU A 197 -23.95 -13.25 24.06
N PRO A 198 -24.49 -13.98 25.09
CA PRO A 198 -24.10 -15.35 25.39
C PRO A 198 -24.78 -16.33 24.41
N MET A 199 -24.09 -16.70 23.37
CA MET A 199 -24.61 -17.60 22.32
C MET A 199 -23.76 -18.84 22.13
N GLU A 200 -24.38 -19.95 21.76
CA GLU A 200 -23.69 -21.18 21.40
C GLU A 200 -23.18 -21.06 19.96
N GLN A 201 -21.84 -21.10 19.78
CA GLN A 201 -21.18 -20.87 18.51
C GLN A 201 -20.05 -21.88 18.28
N TYR A 202 -19.58 -21.98 17.03
CA TYR A 202 -18.38 -22.75 16.70
C TYR A 202 -17.15 -21.87 16.75
N PHE A 203 -16.11 -22.35 17.45
CA PHE A 203 -14.85 -21.67 17.63
C PHE A 203 -13.69 -22.50 17.12
N ILE A 204 -12.68 -21.85 16.57
CA ILE A 204 -11.36 -22.45 16.37
C ILE A 204 -10.42 -21.83 17.40
N ASN A 205 -9.74 -22.68 18.18
CA ASN A 205 -8.72 -22.24 19.12
C ASN A 205 -7.56 -21.60 18.39
N VAL A 206 -7.35 -20.32 18.60
CA VAL A 206 -6.26 -19.53 18.04
C VAL A 206 -5.27 -19.13 19.15
N ARG A 207 -5.77 -18.84 20.33
CA ARG A 207 -4.97 -18.30 21.44
C ARG A 207 -3.79 -19.19 21.80
N ASP A 208 -3.99 -20.50 21.86
CA ASP A 208 -2.93 -21.46 22.22
C ASP A 208 -1.85 -21.59 21.15
N PHE A 209 -2.05 -21.00 19.97
CA PHE A 209 -1.13 -21.05 18.84
C PHE A 209 -0.45 -19.72 18.53
N LYS A 210 -0.64 -18.67 19.35
CA LYS A 210 -0.08 -17.34 19.13
C LYS A 210 1.42 -17.34 18.89
N ASP A 211 2.18 -17.94 19.81
CA ASP A 211 3.64 -17.99 19.74
C ASP A 211 4.11 -18.69 18.46
N LYS A 212 3.48 -19.81 18.15
CA LYS A 212 3.77 -20.54 16.91
C LYS A 212 3.44 -19.73 15.65
N LEU A 213 2.37 -18.94 15.67
CA LEU A 213 2.02 -18.07 14.54
C LEU A 213 3.03 -16.93 14.36
N ILE A 214 3.49 -16.34 15.46
CA ILE A 214 4.54 -15.32 15.46
C ILE A 214 5.82 -15.88 14.86
N GLU A 215 6.24 -17.08 15.30
CA GLU A 215 7.41 -17.77 14.73
C GLU A 215 7.24 -18.06 13.24
N ASN A 216 6.10 -18.57 12.82
CA ASN A 216 5.79 -18.83 11.42
C ASN A 216 5.80 -17.56 10.57
N GLY A 217 5.28 -16.43 11.11
CA GLY A 217 5.34 -15.13 10.45
C GLY A 217 6.77 -14.61 10.25
N LYS A 218 7.68 -14.88 11.19
CA LYS A 218 9.12 -14.54 11.08
C LYS A 218 9.84 -15.33 9.99
N MET A 219 9.35 -16.53 9.67
CA MET A 219 9.94 -17.40 8.63
C MET A 219 9.58 -16.92 7.21
N ILE A 220 8.60 -16.03 7.06
CA ILE A 220 8.21 -15.45 5.78
C ILE A 220 9.06 -14.22 5.50
N THR A 221 9.55 -14.07 4.27
CA THR A 221 10.18 -12.81 3.84
C THR A 221 9.10 -11.79 3.48
N TRP A 222 9.13 -10.65 4.16
CA TRP A 222 8.12 -9.58 3.98
C TRP A 222 8.67 -8.47 3.09
N HIS A 223 7.89 -8.06 2.10
CA HIS A 223 8.18 -6.94 1.22
C HIS A 223 7.05 -5.88 1.28
N PRO A 224 7.27 -4.73 1.95
CA PRO A 224 8.43 -4.35 2.77
C PRO A 224 8.44 -5.06 4.14
N ASP A 225 9.61 -5.15 4.73
CA ASP A 225 9.87 -5.88 5.98
C ASP A 225 9.06 -5.37 7.18
N TYR A 226 8.86 -4.05 7.30
CA TYR A 226 8.08 -3.43 8.39
C TYR A 226 6.60 -3.85 8.43
N MET A 227 6.08 -4.49 7.37
CA MET A 227 4.71 -5.01 7.36
C MET A 227 4.53 -6.24 8.26
N TYR A 228 5.64 -6.89 8.64
CA TYR A 228 5.62 -7.92 9.67
C TYR A 228 5.09 -7.37 11.01
N ASP A 229 5.41 -6.14 11.38
CA ASP A 229 4.97 -5.54 12.66
C ASP A 229 3.44 -5.50 12.76
N ARG A 230 2.73 -5.23 11.65
CA ARG A 230 1.26 -5.29 11.60
C ARG A 230 0.69 -6.69 11.86
N PHE A 231 1.38 -7.70 11.36
CA PHE A 231 1.01 -9.10 11.63
C PHE A 231 1.32 -9.47 13.08
N TYR A 232 2.48 -9.07 13.57
CA TYR A 232 2.91 -9.32 14.95
C TYR A 232 1.93 -8.68 15.95
N ASP A 233 1.69 -7.38 15.86
CA ASP A 233 0.80 -6.65 16.76
C ASP A 233 -0.62 -7.25 16.78
N TRP A 234 -1.14 -7.62 15.61
CA TRP A 234 -2.42 -8.28 15.50
C TRP A 234 -2.43 -9.64 16.20
N THR A 235 -1.41 -10.46 15.95
CA THR A 235 -1.31 -11.81 16.53
C THR A 235 -1.11 -11.74 18.04
N ASP A 236 -0.24 -10.84 18.51
CA ASP A 236 0.03 -10.65 19.94
C ASP A 236 -1.19 -10.12 20.69
N SER A 237 -1.96 -9.23 20.10
CA SER A 237 -3.19 -8.68 20.69
C SER A 237 -4.37 -9.66 20.70
N MET A 238 -4.23 -10.88 20.14
CA MET A 238 -5.33 -11.83 20.03
C MET A 238 -5.66 -12.44 21.41
N ASP A 239 -6.82 -12.11 21.91
CA ASP A 239 -7.36 -12.54 23.21
C ASP A 239 -8.62 -13.42 23.11
N TRP A 240 -9.15 -13.59 21.90
CA TRP A 240 -10.34 -14.36 21.59
C TRP A 240 -10.06 -15.45 20.57
N ASP A 241 -10.75 -16.59 20.71
CA ASP A 241 -10.73 -17.63 19.71
C ASP A 241 -11.57 -17.23 18.48
N TRP A 242 -11.28 -17.79 17.34
CA TRP A 242 -11.95 -17.45 16.09
C TRP A 242 -13.33 -18.05 16.02
N ILE A 243 -14.37 -17.23 16.08
CA ILE A 243 -15.77 -17.61 15.84
C ILE A 243 -15.95 -17.83 14.34
N ILE A 244 -16.27 -19.04 13.94
CA ILE A 244 -16.42 -19.40 12.53
C ILE A 244 -17.87 -19.53 12.05
N SER A 245 -18.85 -19.55 12.95
CA SER A 245 -20.26 -19.66 12.60
C SER A 245 -20.89 -18.29 12.34
N ARG A 246 -21.74 -18.24 11.30
CA ARG A 246 -22.49 -17.05 10.90
C ARG A 246 -23.94 -17.41 10.64
N GLN A 247 -24.86 -16.59 11.12
CA GLN A 247 -26.31 -16.71 10.92
C GLN A 247 -26.68 -15.96 9.63
N ARG A 248 -26.24 -16.52 8.49
CA ARG A 248 -26.48 -15.94 7.15
C ARG A 248 -27.13 -16.99 6.25
N VAL A 249 -27.94 -16.52 5.29
CA VAL A 249 -28.61 -17.39 4.33
C VAL A 249 -27.59 -18.02 3.36
N PHE A 250 -26.59 -17.26 2.93
CA PHE A 250 -25.58 -17.67 1.98
C PHE A 250 -24.22 -17.83 2.67
N GLY A 251 -23.56 -18.94 2.41
CA GLY A 251 -22.22 -19.28 2.88
C GLY A 251 -21.98 -20.79 2.80
N THR A 252 -20.74 -21.21 3.06
CA THR A 252 -20.38 -22.63 3.14
C THR A 252 -21.03 -23.25 4.37
N PRO A 253 -21.88 -24.28 4.24
CA PRO A 253 -22.54 -24.93 5.37
C PRO A 253 -21.51 -25.53 6.33
N ILE A 254 -21.79 -25.45 7.62
CA ILE A 254 -20.99 -26.14 8.65
C ILE A 254 -21.44 -27.61 8.67
N PRO A 255 -20.57 -28.58 8.29
CA PRO A 255 -21.00 -29.94 7.99
C PRO A 255 -21.18 -30.81 9.26
N PHE A 256 -22.09 -30.39 10.13
CA PHE A 256 -22.39 -31.04 11.42
C PHE A 256 -23.86 -31.28 11.61
N TRP A 257 -24.17 -32.34 12.33
CA TRP A 257 -25.50 -32.63 12.87
C TRP A 257 -25.42 -32.82 14.38
N LYS A 258 -26.47 -32.44 15.09
CA LYS A 258 -26.63 -32.70 16.52
C LYS A 258 -27.66 -33.80 16.71
N CYS A 259 -27.32 -34.86 17.44
CA CYS A 259 -28.25 -35.89 17.81
C CYS A 259 -29.28 -35.32 18.80
N LYS A 260 -30.56 -35.44 18.52
CA LYS A 260 -31.66 -34.95 19.40
C LYS A 260 -31.77 -35.73 20.70
N ASP A 261 -31.37 -37.00 20.68
CA ASP A 261 -31.59 -37.91 21.81
C ASP A 261 -30.45 -37.82 22.86
N CYS A 262 -29.19 -37.63 22.44
CA CYS A 262 -28.07 -37.55 23.36
C CYS A 262 -27.27 -36.25 23.30
N GLY A 263 -27.56 -35.34 22.37
CA GLY A 263 -26.88 -34.06 22.23
C GLY A 263 -25.50 -34.12 21.52
N GLU A 264 -25.00 -35.31 21.16
CA GLU A 264 -23.70 -35.51 20.52
C GLU A 264 -23.65 -34.83 19.15
N LEU A 265 -22.51 -34.15 18.88
CA LEU A 265 -22.24 -33.58 17.55
C LEU A 265 -21.60 -34.63 16.65
N MET A 266 -22.14 -34.76 15.43
CA MET A 266 -21.66 -35.65 14.39
C MET A 266 -21.09 -34.83 13.23
N PRO A 267 -19.78 -34.79 12.98
CA PRO A 267 -19.21 -34.18 11.78
C PRO A 267 -19.43 -35.07 10.56
N ALA A 268 -19.58 -34.46 9.39
CA ALA A 268 -19.53 -35.19 8.13
C ALA A 268 -18.16 -35.84 7.93
N LYS A 269 -18.16 -37.09 7.42
CA LYS A 269 -16.93 -37.73 6.94
C LYS A 269 -16.51 -37.14 5.59
N ILE A 270 -15.23 -37.22 5.25
CA ILE A 270 -14.68 -36.65 4.01
C ILE A 270 -15.40 -37.23 2.77
N GLU A 271 -15.69 -38.54 2.78
CA GLU A 271 -16.39 -39.22 1.69
C GLU A 271 -17.87 -38.82 1.54
N TRP A 272 -18.43 -38.08 2.49
CA TRP A 272 -19.79 -37.56 2.38
C TRP A 272 -19.88 -36.19 1.73
N LEU A 273 -18.75 -35.48 1.70
CA LEU A 273 -18.68 -34.10 1.19
C LEU A 273 -18.84 -34.05 -0.34
N PRO A 274 -19.46 -33.01 -0.89
CA PRO A 274 -20.08 -31.89 -0.17
C PRO A 274 -21.41 -32.25 0.46
N VAL A 275 -21.75 -31.66 1.62
CA VAL A 275 -23.05 -31.81 2.29
C VAL A 275 -23.58 -30.48 2.79
N ASP A 276 -24.89 -30.32 2.79
CA ASP A 276 -25.57 -29.22 3.48
C ASP A 276 -26.48 -29.83 4.56
N PRO A 277 -26.13 -29.76 5.84
CA PRO A 277 -26.89 -30.38 6.91
C PRO A 277 -28.35 -29.88 7.07
N ARG A 278 -28.66 -28.72 6.48
CA ARG A 278 -30.04 -28.21 6.45
C ARG A 278 -30.98 -29.11 5.63
N PHE A 279 -30.42 -29.83 4.62
CA PHE A 279 -31.15 -30.64 3.67
C PHE A 279 -30.71 -32.11 3.68
N ASP A 280 -29.40 -32.37 3.92
CA ASP A 280 -28.81 -33.70 3.92
C ASP A 280 -28.89 -34.34 5.31
N LYS A 281 -29.08 -35.65 5.35
CA LYS A 281 -29.02 -36.45 6.59
C LYS A 281 -27.68 -37.14 6.72
N PRO A 282 -27.19 -37.40 7.96
CA PRO A 282 -26.01 -38.22 8.15
C PRO A 282 -26.25 -39.63 7.61
N LYS A 283 -25.20 -40.23 7.03
CA LYS A 283 -25.24 -41.58 6.45
C LYS A 283 -25.07 -42.69 7.50
N GLU A 284 -24.80 -42.33 8.76
CA GLU A 284 -24.61 -43.25 9.87
C GLU A 284 -25.45 -42.86 11.08
N LYS A 285 -25.66 -43.83 11.97
CA LYS A 285 -26.32 -43.60 13.26
C LYS A 285 -25.42 -42.88 14.25
N CYS A 286 -26.00 -42.18 15.19
CA CYS A 286 -25.27 -41.65 16.34
C CYS A 286 -24.68 -42.80 17.17
N LYS A 287 -23.63 -42.50 17.93
CA LYS A 287 -23.02 -43.46 18.88
C LYS A 287 -24.04 -44.01 19.89
N CYS A 288 -25.09 -43.28 20.22
CA CYS A 288 -26.20 -43.77 21.04
C CYS A 288 -27.21 -44.68 20.31
N GLY A 289 -26.98 -44.96 19.01
CA GLY A 289 -27.88 -45.78 18.18
C GLY A 289 -29.00 -45.02 17.48
N SER A 290 -29.20 -43.74 17.76
CA SER A 290 -30.25 -42.90 17.22
C SER A 290 -30.01 -42.49 15.75
N ASN A 291 -31.15 -42.32 15.01
CA ASN A 291 -31.18 -41.67 13.69
C ASN A 291 -31.83 -40.26 13.75
N ASN A 292 -32.12 -39.75 14.96
CA ASN A 292 -32.85 -38.52 15.13
C ASN A 292 -31.85 -37.34 15.24
N PHE A 293 -31.64 -36.65 14.14
CA PHE A 293 -30.68 -35.55 14.04
C PHE A 293 -31.35 -34.23 13.67
N ILE A 294 -30.73 -33.15 14.09
CA ILE A 294 -30.96 -31.81 13.58
C ILE A 294 -29.67 -31.34 12.88
N GLY A 295 -29.80 -30.91 11.63
CA GLY A 295 -28.66 -30.35 10.89
C GLY A 295 -28.29 -28.95 11.36
N GLU A 296 -27.04 -28.60 11.26
CA GLU A 296 -26.58 -27.26 11.53
C GLU A 296 -27.13 -26.29 10.47
N ILE A 297 -27.62 -25.13 10.93
CA ILE A 297 -28.20 -24.10 10.07
C ILE A 297 -27.25 -22.96 9.78
N ASP A 298 -26.24 -22.79 10.66
CA ASP A 298 -25.23 -21.76 10.49
C ASP A 298 -24.30 -22.09 9.33
N VAL A 299 -23.72 -21.05 8.77
CA VAL A 299 -22.70 -21.16 7.70
C VAL A 299 -21.35 -20.72 8.21
N CYS A 300 -20.30 -21.09 7.52
CA CYS A 300 -18.94 -20.66 7.85
C CYS A 300 -18.75 -19.17 7.58
N ASP A 301 -17.91 -18.55 8.40
CA ASP A 301 -17.22 -17.29 8.09
C ASP A 301 -16.51 -17.42 6.73
N CYS A 302 -16.60 -16.39 5.89
CA CYS A 302 -15.96 -16.39 4.56
C CYS A 302 -14.43 -16.57 4.63
N TRP A 303 -13.81 -16.20 5.75
CA TRP A 303 -12.38 -16.41 5.95
C TRP A 303 -12.04 -17.90 6.15
N VAL A 304 -12.99 -18.75 6.49
CA VAL A 304 -12.82 -20.22 6.51
C VAL A 304 -12.60 -20.74 5.09
N ASP A 305 -13.38 -20.25 4.13
CA ASP A 305 -13.23 -20.67 2.73
C ASP A 305 -11.97 -20.12 2.12
N SER A 306 -11.77 -18.81 2.21
CA SER A 306 -10.66 -18.11 1.57
C SER A 306 -9.30 -18.53 2.11
N SER A 307 -9.18 -18.82 3.40
CA SER A 307 -7.94 -19.30 4.02
C SER A 307 -7.51 -20.71 3.59
N ALA A 308 -8.38 -21.47 2.91
CA ALA A 308 -8.04 -22.77 2.34
C ALA A 308 -7.53 -22.67 0.89
N THR A 309 -7.54 -21.50 0.27
CA THR A 309 -7.18 -21.32 -1.16
C THR A 309 -5.78 -21.83 -1.53
N PRO A 310 -4.71 -21.63 -0.73
CA PRO A 310 -3.41 -22.22 -1.07
C PRO A 310 -3.43 -23.74 -1.16
N LEU A 311 -4.17 -24.40 -0.29
CA LEU A 311 -4.35 -25.85 -0.30
C LEU A 311 -5.17 -26.31 -1.52
N ALA A 312 -6.23 -25.56 -1.86
CA ALA A 312 -7.07 -25.85 -3.01
C ALA A 312 -6.32 -25.70 -4.34
N ILE A 313 -5.57 -24.62 -4.51
CA ILE A 313 -4.77 -24.32 -5.72
C ILE A 313 -3.65 -25.36 -5.89
N SER A 314 -2.99 -25.74 -4.81
CA SER A 314 -1.93 -26.76 -4.83
C SER A 314 -2.45 -28.21 -4.89
N ARG A 315 -3.78 -28.41 -5.01
CA ARG A 315 -4.44 -29.72 -5.08
C ARG A 315 -4.21 -30.63 -3.88
N TYR A 316 -4.10 -30.05 -2.68
CA TYR A 316 -3.93 -30.82 -1.44
C TYR A 316 -4.98 -31.94 -1.33
N LEU A 317 -4.56 -33.16 -0.97
CA LEU A 317 -5.38 -34.39 -0.93
C LEU A 317 -5.98 -34.84 -2.28
N ARG A 318 -5.63 -34.23 -3.40
CA ARG A 318 -6.12 -34.59 -4.74
C ARG A 318 -5.00 -35.04 -5.67
N ASP A 319 -3.81 -34.48 -5.52
CA ASP A 319 -2.64 -34.73 -6.35
C ASP A 319 -1.35 -34.44 -5.55
N ASP A 320 -0.80 -35.48 -4.95
CA ASP A 320 0.36 -35.36 -4.06
C ASP A 320 1.63 -34.85 -4.77
N ASP A 321 1.82 -35.24 -6.03
CA ASP A 321 3.00 -34.80 -6.79
C ASP A 321 2.92 -33.35 -7.19
N PHE A 322 1.73 -32.87 -7.57
CA PHE A 322 1.48 -31.47 -7.84
C PHE A 322 1.60 -30.63 -6.55
N PHE A 323 1.04 -31.13 -5.44
CA PHE A 323 1.13 -30.48 -4.14
C PHE A 323 2.60 -30.27 -3.71
N LYS A 324 3.43 -31.30 -3.78
CA LYS A 324 4.85 -31.23 -3.42
C LYS A 324 5.64 -30.22 -4.25
N LYS A 325 5.23 -29.98 -5.51
CA LYS A 325 5.88 -29.04 -6.44
C LYS A 325 5.42 -27.60 -6.25
N THR A 326 4.20 -27.38 -5.75
CA THR A 326 3.55 -26.08 -5.76
C THR A 326 3.24 -25.50 -4.37
N TYR A 327 3.53 -26.28 -3.30
CA TYR A 327 3.32 -25.87 -1.92
C TYR A 327 4.61 -26.06 -1.08
N PRO A 328 5.13 -25.02 -0.42
CA PRO A 328 4.63 -23.64 -0.38
C PRO A 328 4.69 -22.92 -1.75
N ALA A 329 3.89 -21.88 -1.95
CA ALA A 329 4.08 -20.97 -3.05
C ALA A 329 5.32 -20.10 -2.80
N THR A 330 6.03 -19.69 -3.87
CA THR A 330 7.22 -18.83 -3.71
C THR A 330 6.84 -17.48 -3.14
N ILE A 331 5.83 -16.80 -3.72
CA ILE A 331 5.42 -15.45 -3.31
C ILE A 331 3.91 -15.29 -3.30
N ARG A 332 3.43 -14.48 -2.37
CA ARG A 332 2.03 -14.09 -2.28
C ARG A 332 1.86 -12.56 -2.23
N PRO A 333 1.45 -11.89 -3.33
CA PRO A 333 1.07 -10.49 -3.32
C PRO A 333 -0.30 -10.27 -2.66
N GLN A 334 -0.43 -9.24 -1.82
CA GLN A 334 -1.70 -8.84 -1.21
C GLN A 334 -1.66 -7.42 -0.64
N GLY A 335 -2.84 -6.84 -0.37
CA GLY A 335 -2.96 -5.57 0.32
C GLY A 335 -2.73 -5.69 1.84
N TYR A 336 -2.26 -4.62 2.45
CA TYR A 336 -2.03 -4.58 3.90
C TYR A 336 -3.33 -4.71 4.72
N GLU A 337 -4.47 -4.36 4.15
CA GLU A 337 -5.76 -4.39 4.84
C GLU A 337 -6.23 -5.80 5.18
N ILE A 338 -5.73 -6.82 4.48
CA ILE A 338 -6.09 -8.23 4.72
C ILE A 338 -5.01 -9.00 5.49
N ILE A 339 -4.00 -8.34 6.04
CA ILE A 339 -3.00 -9.00 6.92
C ILE A 339 -3.70 -9.61 8.14
N ARG A 340 -4.64 -8.88 8.77
CA ARG A 340 -5.39 -9.31 9.97
C ARG A 340 -6.46 -10.35 9.72
N THR A 341 -6.83 -10.57 8.47
CA THR A 341 -7.89 -11.48 8.05
C THR A 341 -7.34 -12.61 7.19
N TRP A 342 -7.28 -12.43 5.89
CA TRP A 342 -6.91 -13.50 4.95
C TRP A 342 -5.51 -14.06 5.23
N LEU A 343 -4.47 -13.21 5.39
CA LEU A 343 -3.11 -13.67 5.64
C LEU A 343 -3.02 -14.44 6.97
N PHE A 344 -3.55 -13.83 8.05
CA PHE A 344 -3.54 -14.43 9.38
C PHE A 344 -4.20 -15.81 9.41
N TYR A 345 -5.46 -15.90 8.96
CA TYR A 345 -6.19 -17.16 8.97
C TYR A 345 -5.61 -18.20 8.01
N THR A 346 -5.05 -17.76 6.89
CA THR A 346 -4.40 -18.67 5.93
C THR A 346 -3.13 -19.26 6.49
N LEU A 347 -2.25 -18.43 7.05
CA LEU A 347 -1.02 -18.89 7.70
C LEU A 347 -1.32 -19.87 8.83
N PHE A 348 -2.26 -19.51 9.70
CA PHE A 348 -2.72 -20.34 10.80
C PHE A 348 -3.22 -21.71 10.34
N ARG A 349 -4.19 -21.74 9.45
CA ARG A 349 -4.82 -22.99 9.03
C ARG A 349 -3.89 -23.87 8.19
N CYS A 350 -3.22 -23.29 7.22
CA CYS A 350 -2.33 -24.04 6.35
C CYS A 350 -1.18 -24.68 7.13
N ASN A 351 -0.58 -23.93 8.08
CA ASN A 351 0.48 -24.46 8.91
C ASN A 351 0.00 -25.60 9.82
N LEU A 352 -1.15 -25.46 10.50
CA LEU A 352 -1.70 -26.51 11.35
C LEU A 352 -2.15 -27.78 10.59
N ILE A 353 -2.49 -27.64 9.30
CA ILE A 353 -2.89 -28.76 8.45
C ILE A 353 -1.67 -29.48 7.87
N THR A 354 -0.68 -28.74 7.34
CA THR A 354 0.43 -29.28 6.55
C THR A 354 1.76 -29.33 7.31
N GLY A 355 1.90 -28.57 8.40
CA GLY A 355 3.17 -28.35 9.11
C GLY A 355 4.10 -27.35 8.42
N LYS A 356 3.66 -26.70 7.31
CA LYS A 356 4.45 -25.73 6.54
C LYS A 356 3.66 -24.45 6.31
N ASN A 357 4.36 -23.34 6.18
CA ASN A 357 3.77 -22.08 5.74
C ASN A 357 3.20 -22.20 4.32
N PRO A 358 2.17 -21.43 3.95
CA PRO A 358 1.56 -21.51 2.61
C PRO A 358 2.38 -20.83 1.51
N TRP A 359 3.35 -19.99 1.84
CA TRP A 359 4.27 -19.29 0.94
C TRP A 359 5.56 -18.91 1.67
N ASP A 360 6.64 -18.69 0.89
CA ASP A 360 7.94 -18.30 1.41
C ASP A 360 8.07 -16.77 1.55
N GLU A 361 7.45 -16.01 0.61
CA GLU A 361 7.52 -14.56 0.58
C GLU A 361 6.12 -13.93 0.48
N THR A 362 5.95 -12.73 1.02
CA THR A 362 4.74 -11.93 0.85
C THR A 362 5.06 -10.52 0.39
N LEU A 363 4.43 -10.10 -0.72
CA LEU A 363 4.55 -8.75 -1.26
C LEU A 363 3.32 -7.95 -0.88
N ILE A 364 3.50 -6.96 -0.01
CA ILE A 364 2.39 -6.14 0.51
C ILE A 364 2.32 -4.83 -0.27
N HIS A 365 1.13 -4.55 -0.82
CA HIS A 365 0.82 -3.27 -1.44
C HIS A 365 -0.13 -2.44 -0.58
N GLY A 366 -0.14 -1.12 -0.83
CA GLY A 366 -1.10 -0.20 -0.24
C GLY A 366 -2.45 -0.20 -0.95
N MET A 367 -3.30 0.75 -0.56
CA MET A 367 -4.62 0.96 -1.15
C MET A 367 -4.55 2.05 -2.22
N VAL A 368 -5.39 1.92 -3.24
CA VAL A 368 -5.59 3.01 -4.21
C VAL A 368 -6.55 4.03 -3.60
N ALA A 369 -6.04 5.26 -3.43
CA ALA A 369 -6.86 6.40 -3.01
C ALA A 369 -7.51 7.09 -4.22
N GLY A 370 -8.61 7.80 -3.99
CA GLY A 370 -9.24 8.64 -5.00
C GLY A 370 -8.33 9.80 -5.46
N PRO A 371 -8.69 10.53 -6.53
CA PRO A 371 -7.94 11.69 -6.99
C PRO A 371 -7.80 12.80 -5.94
N ASP A 372 -8.66 12.79 -4.94
CA ASP A 372 -8.67 13.69 -3.78
C ASP A 372 -7.78 13.21 -2.62
N GLY A 373 -7.01 12.13 -2.80
CA GLY A 373 -6.14 11.52 -1.80
C GLY A 373 -6.87 10.75 -0.70
N ARG A 374 -8.20 10.67 -0.72
CA ARG A 374 -9.00 9.94 0.27
C ARG A 374 -9.30 8.52 -0.20
N LYS A 375 -9.54 7.61 0.75
CA LYS A 375 -9.98 6.25 0.44
C LYS A 375 -11.21 6.28 -0.47
N MET A 376 -11.15 5.50 -1.56
CA MET A 376 -12.28 5.38 -2.48
C MET A 376 -13.50 4.77 -1.78
N SER A 377 -14.65 5.42 -1.91
CA SER A 377 -15.93 4.86 -1.45
C SER A 377 -17.09 5.37 -2.31
N LYS A 378 -18.09 4.53 -2.51
CA LYS A 378 -19.32 4.90 -3.25
C LYS A 378 -20.04 6.08 -2.59
N SER A 379 -20.02 6.16 -1.25
CA SER A 379 -20.66 7.24 -0.49
C SER A 379 -19.97 8.60 -0.67
N LEU A 380 -18.69 8.63 -1.01
CA LEU A 380 -17.92 9.85 -1.30
C LEU A 380 -17.96 10.22 -2.80
N GLY A 381 -18.43 9.33 -3.67
CA GLY A 381 -18.46 9.55 -5.12
C GLY A 381 -17.08 9.69 -5.77
N ASN A 382 -16.02 9.22 -5.11
CA ASN A 382 -14.63 9.33 -5.56
C ASN A 382 -14.05 8.01 -6.09
N VAL A 383 -14.90 7.02 -6.34
CA VAL A 383 -14.50 5.72 -6.91
C VAL A 383 -14.22 5.89 -8.39
N ILE A 384 -13.07 5.47 -8.84
CA ILE A 384 -12.70 5.35 -10.25
C ILE A 384 -12.68 3.86 -10.59
N GLU A 385 -13.60 3.44 -11.44
CA GLU A 385 -13.63 2.07 -11.95
C GLU A 385 -12.56 1.90 -13.05
N PRO A 386 -11.88 0.74 -13.14
CA PRO A 386 -10.83 0.52 -14.14
C PRO A 386 -11.25 0.76 -15.58
N ASP A 387 -12.52 0.59 -15.90
CA ASP A 387 -13.09 0.84 -17.22
C ASP A 387 -13.04 2.32 -17.64
N GLU A 388 -13.01 3.26 -16.68
CA GLU A 388 -12.96 4.68 -17.00
C GLU A 388 -11.63 5.08 -17.66
N PRO A 389 -10.46 4.76 -17.10
CA PRO A 389 -9.18 5.03 -17.75
C PRO A 389 -9.02 4.20 -19.04
N LEU A 390 -9.51 2.96 -19.11
CA LEU A 390 -9.41 2.11 -20.30
C LEU A 390 -10.25 2.61 -21.48
N LYS A 391 -11.28 3.44 -21.26
CA LYS A 391 -12.01 4.12 -22.35
C LYS A 391 -11.21 5.25 -22.98
N LYS A 392 -10.21 5.80 -22.29
CA LYS A 392 -9.41 6.97 -22.74
C LYS A 392 -7.99 6.60 -23.17
N TYR A 393 -7.41 5.59 -22.52
CA TYR A 393 -6.02 5.19 -22.67
C TYR A 393 -5.91 3.67 -22.81
N CYS A 394 -4.82 3.19 -23.39
CA CYS A 394 -4.57 1.77 -23.50
C CYS A 394 -4.21 1.14 -22.14
N ALA A 395 -4.33 -0.20 -22.05
CA ALA A 395 -4.02 -0.95 -20.85
C ALA A 395 -2.58 -0.76 -20.36
N ASP A 396 -1.60 -0.66 -21.27
CA ASP A 396 -0.19 -0.45 -20.94
C ASP A 396 0.07 0.91 -20.29
N ALA A 397 -0.74 1.94 -20.58
CA ALA A 397 -0.65 3.23 -19.90
C ALA A 397 -1.15 3.14 -18.45
N LEU A 398 -2.28 2.45 -18.22
CA LEU A 398 -2.83 2.21 -16.88
C LEU A 398 -1.88 1.33 -16.04
N ARG A 399 -1.30 0.28 -16.64
CA ARG A 399 -0.32 -0.60 -15.97
C ARG A 399 0.92 0.17 -15.52
N GLN A 400 1.44 1.07 -16.34
CA GLN A 400 2.58 1.91 -15.95
C GLN A 400 2.26 2.78 -14.74
N TRP A 401 1.05 3.38 -14.68
CA TRP A 401 0.62 4.13 -13.50
C TRP A 401 0.56 3.23 -12.25
N ALA A 402 -0.06 2.05 -12.35
CA ALA A 402 -0.19 1.14 -11.21
C ALA A 402 1.17 0.69 -10.65
N LEU A 403 2.16 0.47 -11.52
CA LEU A 403 3.50 0.03 -11.14
C LEU A 403 4.43 1.17 -10.66
N LEU A 404 3.94 2.42 -10.61
CA LEU A 404 4.60 3.52 -9.92
C LEU A 404 4.34 3.53 -8.41
N ALA A 405 3.43 2.68 -7.90
CA ALA A 405 3.17 2.53 -6.48
C ALA A 405 4.38 1.95 -5.74
N SER A 406 4.68 2.50 -4.56
CA SER A 406 5.67 1.93 -3.64
C SER A 406 5.07 0.75 -2.86
N LYS A 407 5.91 -0.19 -2.46
CA LYS A 407 5.50 -1.32 -1.60
C LYS A 407 4.95 -0.78 -0.27
N GLY A 408 3.80 -1.30 0.17
CA GLY A 408 3.21 -0.99 1.47
C GLY A 408 2.56 0.38 1.61
N GLU A 409 2.63 1.25 0.61
CA GLU A 409 2.13 2.62 0.68
C GLU A 409 0.85 2.82 -0.11
N ASP A 410 -0.03 3.68 0.40
CA ASP A 410 -1.23 4.11 -0.34
C ASP A 410 -0.85 4.98 -1.53
N PHE A 411 -1.54 4.81 -2.63
CA PHE A 411 -1.20 5.42 -3.89
C PHE A 411 -2.43 6.14 -4.51
N PRO A 412 -2.36 7.47 -4.73
CA PRO A 412 -3.50 8.21 -5.27
C PRO A 412 -3.67 7.93 -6.77
N PHE A 413 -4.93 7.82 -7.21
CA PHE A 413 -5.24 7.76 -8.63
C PHE A 413 -4.95 9.11 -9.31
N THR A 414 -4.19 9.08 -10.42
CA THR A 414 -3.72 10.29 -11.09
C THR A 414 -3.86 10.18 -12.60
N TRP A 415 -4.80 10.89 -13.19
CA TRP A 415 -4.99 10.96 -14.63
C TRP A 415 -3.74 11.41 -15.38
N LYS A 416 -3.02 12.39 -14.83
CA LYS A 416 -1.79 12.96 -15.40
C LYS A 416 -0.69 11.91 -15.61
N GLU A 417 -0.54 10.97 -14.67
CA GLU A 417 0.47 9.91 -14.78
C GLU A 417 0.10 8.87 -15.83
N ILE A 418 -1.20 8.56 -16.00
CA ILE A 418 -1.67 7.66 -17.06
C ILE A 418 -1.45 8.32 -18.42
N GLU A 419 -1.76 9.62 -18.56
CA GLU A 419 -1.50 10.39 -19.77
C GLU A 419 0.00 10.44 -20.11
N HIS A 420 0.86 10.64 -19.10
CA HIS A 420 2.31 10.61 -19.27
C HIS A 420 2.78 9.23 -19.74
N GLY A 421 2.25 8.15 -19.15
CA GLY A 421 2.49 6.79 -19.62
C GLY A 421 2.08 6.59 -21.09
N ASN A 422 0.92 7.11 -21.48
CA ASN A 422 0.46 7.01 -22.87
C ASN A 422 1.35 7.79 -23.87
N ARG A 423 1.83 8.98 -23.48
CA ARG A 423 2.79 9.76 -24.30
C ARG A 423 4.12 9.01 -24.44
N PHE A 424 4.58 8.36 -23.37
CA PHE A 424 5.76 7.50 -23.44
C PHE A 424 5.58 6.36 -24.43
N LEU A 425 4.44 5.66 -24.42
CA LEU A 425 4.16 4.58 -25.38
C LEU A 425 4.17 5.07 -26.83
N THR A 426 3.61 6.25 -27.09
CA THR A 426 3.66 6.89 -28.42
C THR A 426 5.10 7.17 -28.84
N LYS A 427 5.93 7.72 -27.95
CA LYS A 427 7.36 7.94 -28.22
C LYS A 427 8.09 6.62 -28.47
N PHE A 428 7.83 5.61 -27.65
CA PHE A 428 8.43 4.28 -27.75
C PHE A 428 8.12 3.62 -29.09
N TRP A 429 6.86 3.65 -29.52
CA TRP A 429 6.45 3.16 -30.82
C TRP A 429 7.18 3.88 -31.98
N ASN A 430 7.23 5.20 -31.93
CA ASN A 430 7.89 6.00 -32.97
C ASN A 430 9.40 5.74 -33.02
N VAL A 431 10.07 5.56 -31.90
CA VAL A 431 11.48 5.21 -31.83
C VAL A 431 11.72 3.81 -32.42
N SER A 432 10.90 2.83 -32.06
CA SER A 432 11.00 1.46 -32.57
C SER A 432 10.81 1.44 -34.11
N ARG A 433 9.79 2.14 -34.59
CA ARG A 433 9.54 2.27 -36.04
C ARG A 433 10.67 2.98 -36.76
N PHE A 434 11.25 4.04 -36.17
CA PHE A 434 12.42 4.71 -36.73
C PHE A 434 13.59 3.74 -36.86
N ILE A 435 13.86 2.95 -35.84
CA ILE A 435 14.93 1.95 -35.84
C ILE A 435 14.67 0.90 -36.89
N GLU A 436 13.48 0.33 -36.95
CA GLU A 436 13.10 -0.67 -37.97
C GLU A 436 13.35 -0.18 -39.38
N ILE A 437 12.79 0.99 -39.75
CA ILE A 437 12.91 1.54 -41.11
C ILE A 437 14.37 1.78 -41.49
N ASN A 438 15.21 2.24 -40.58
CA ASN A 438 16.59 2.60 -40.87
C ASN A 438 17.60 1.44 -40.72
N THR A 439 17.17 0.30 -40.16
CA THR A 439 18.05 -0.85 -39.90
C THR A 439 17.58 -2.12 -40.62
N SER A 440 16.37 -2.13 -41.21
CA SER A 440 15.85 -3.28 -41.97
C SER A 440 16.75 -3.61 -43.12
N GLY A 441 16.99 -4.92 -43.34
CA GLY A 441 17.86 -5.41 -44.43
C GLY A 441 19.36 -5.21 -44.22
N ILE A 442 19.79 -4.59 -43.11
CA ILE A 442 21.22 -4.46 -42.78
C ILE A 442 21.65 -5.70 -42.01
N ASP A 443 22.63 -6.46 -42.54
CA ASP A 443 23.24 -7.57 -41.86
C ASP A 443 24.19 -7.08 -40.76
N THR A 444 23.94 -7.47 -39.54
CA THR A 444 24.71 -7.11 -38.35
C THR A 444 25.35 -8.33 -37.66
N ASN A 445 25.15 -9.54 -38.18
CA ASN A 445 25.50 -10.80 -37.48
C ASN A 445 27.02 -11.01 -37.29
N ASN A 446 27.85 -10.47 -38.19
CA ASN A 446 29.31 -10.63 -38.15
C ASN A 446 30.05 -9.42 -37.57
N LEU A 447 29.34 -8.49 -36.92
CA LEU A 447 29.96 -7.26 -36.44
C LEU A 447 30.64 -7.46 -35.09
N ASN A 448 31.94 -7.13 -35.01
CA ASN A 448 32.66 -7.18 -33.76
C ASN A 448 32.38 -5.93 -32.94
N ILE A 449 31.97 -6.10 -31.69
CA ILE A 449 31.68 -5.00 -30.77
C ILE A 449 32.89 -4.07 -30.57
N ASP A 450 34.11 -4.58 -30.65
CA ASP A 450 35.35 -3.80 -30.56
C ASP A 450 35.52 -2.79 -31.70
N SER A 451 34.91 -3.06 -32.84
CA SER A 451 34.95 -2.18 -34.00
C SER A 451 33.95 -1.01 -33.95
N LEU A 452 33.06 -1.00 -32.97
CA LEU A 452 32.05 0.04 -32.77
C LEU A 452 32.69 1.40 -32.48
N THR A 453 31.98 2.49 -32.82
CA THR A 453 32.43 3.84 -32.48
C THR A 453 32.31 4.13 -31.00
N VAL A 454 32.92 5.21 -30.52
CA VAL A 454 32.83 5.67 -29.14
C VAL A 454 31.37 5.90 -28.74
N ALA A 455 30.56 6.53 -29.61
CA ALA A 455 29.15 6.77 -29.34
C ALA A 455 28.34 5.46 -29.17
N ASP A 456 28.63 4.44 -30.00
CA ASP A 456 28.00 3.13 -29.92
C ASP A 456 28.36 2.41 -28.60
N LYS A 457 29.66 2.38 -28.28
CA LYS A 457 30.17 1.77 -27.05
C LYS A 457 29.65 2.45 -25.78
N TRP A 458 29.55 3.78 -25.80
CA TRP A 458 28.97 4.58 -24.74
C TRP A 458 27.54 4.16 -24.39
N ILE A 459 26.65 4.16 -25.39
CA ILE A 459 25.25 3.88 -25.13
C ILE A 459 25.01 2.40 -24.74
N LEU A 460 25.82 1.47 -25.27
CA LEU A 460 25.79 0.06 -24.89
C LEU A 460 26.31 -0.14 -23.43
N SER A 461 27.28 0.64 -23.01
CA SER A 461 27.74 0.64 -21.60
C SER A 461 26.64 1.13 -20.67
N LYS A 462 25.91 2.20 -21.04
CA LYS A 462 24.74 2.67 -20.28
C LYS A 462 23.61 1.63 -20.26
N LEU A 463 23.35 0.93 -21.33
CA LEU A 463 22.39 -0.17 -21.38
C LEU A 463 22.77 -1.27 -20.37
N THR A 464 24.07 -1.61 -20.30
CA THR A 464 24.56 -2.60 -19.35
C THR A 464 24.34 -2.18 -17.89
N GLU A 465 24.58 -0.93 -17.56
CA GLU A 465 24.30 -0.39 -16.20
C GLU A 465 22.81 -0.47 -15.90
N LEU A 466 21.96 -0.05 -16.84
CA LEU A 466 20.52 -0.13 -16.69
C LEU A 466 20.04 -1.58 -16.47
N ILE A 467 20.55 -2.55 -17.24
CA ILE A 467 20.17 -3.97 -17.07
C ILE A 467 20.58 -4.48 -15.70
N LYS A 468 21.82 -4.21 -15.25
CA LYS A 468 22.30 -4.63 -13.91
C LYS A 468 21.47 -4.04 -12.80
N HIS A 469 21.17 -2.74 -12.87
CA HIS A 469 20.35 -2.08 -11.89
C HIS A 469 18.90 -2.59 -11.91
N ALA A 470 18.31 -2.74 -13.10
CA ALA A 470 16.95 -3.26 -13.26
C ALA A 470 16.82 -4.68 -12.69
N THR A 471 17.77 -5.58 -12.95
CA THR A 471 17.75 -6.93 -12.41
C THR A 471 17.77 -6.92 -10.89
N LYS A 472 18.69 -6.16 -10.29
CA LYS A 472 18.78 -6.04 -8.82
C LYS A 472 17.49 -5.51 -8.19
N GLU A 473 16.96 -4.41 -8.71
CA GLU A 473 15.75 -3.78 -8.14
C GLU A 473 14.50 -4.65 -8.32
N LEU A 474 14.41 -5.41 -9.43
CA LEU A 474 13.30 -6.33 -9.64
C LEU A 474 13.37 -7.55 -8.72
N ASP A 475 14.57 -8.05 -8.41
CA ASP A 475 14.77 -9.10 -7.41
C ASP A 475 14.31 -8.65 -6.00
N GLU A 476 14.36 -7.33 -5.74
CA GLU A 476 13.86 -6.70 -4.52
C GLU A 476 12.40 -6.22 -4.63
N TYR A 477 11.70 -6.48 -5.75
CA TYR A 477 10.34 -5.98 -6.06
C TYR A 477 10.20 -4.46 -6.06
N ASN A 478 11.24 -3.70 -6.43
CA ASN A 478 11.23 -2.24 -6.55
C ASN A 478 10.86 -1.82 -7.97
N PHE A 479 9.59 -1.92 -8.34
CA PHE A 479 9.13 -1.69 -9.71
C PHE A 479 9.19 -0.23 -10.16
N ALA A 480 8.83 0.71 -9.29
CA ALA A 480 8.67 2.13 -9.66
C ALA A 480 9.98 2.83 -10.06
N PRO A 481 11.11 2.68 -9.36
CA PRO A 481 12.38 3.28 -9.77
C PRO A 481 12.82 2.82 -11.15
N ILE A 482 12.73 1.52 -11.43
CA ILE A 482 13.18 0.94 -12.69
C ILE A 482 12.28 1.36 -13.87
N LEU A 483 10.98 1.41 -13.69
CA LEU A 483 10.11 1.94 -14.73
C LEU A 483 10.50 3.37 -15.14
N LYS A 484 10.80 4.23 -14.15
CA LYS A 484 11.25 5.61 -14.41
C LYS A 484 12.59 5.64 -15.14
N GLU A 485 13.52 4.78 -14.74
CA GLU A 485 14.85 4.71 -15.35
C GLU A 485 14.82 4.21 -16.79
N ILE A 486 14.04 3.14 -17.07
CA ILE A 486 13.85 2.64 -18.45
C ILE A 486 13.21 3.72 -19.34
N ARG A 487 12.18 4.43 -18.82
CA ARG A 487 11.57 5.54 -19.54
C ARG A 487 12.56 6.65 -19.87
N ASN A 488 13.37 7.06 -18.89
CA ASN A 488 14.40 8.09 -19.05
C ASN A 488 15.48 7.64 -20.04
N PHE A 489 15.93 6.40 -19.95
CA PHE A 489 16.94 5.85 -20.86
C PHE A 489 16.43 5.86 -22.31
N LEU A 490 15.24 5.30 -22.57
CA LEU A 490 14.68 5.31 -23.92
C LEU A 490 14.43 6.74 -24.43
N TRP A 491 13.82 7.60 -23.61
CA TRP A 491 13.41 8.92 -24.06
C TRP A 491 14.59 9.84 -24.25
N HIS A 492 15.44 9.96 -23.22
CA HIS A 492 16.51 10.96 -23.22
C HIS A 492 17.83 10.42 -23.77
N GLU A 493 18.30 9.27 -23.28
CA GLU A 493 19.60 8.78 -23.70
C GLU A 493 19.56 8.23 -25.15
N VAL A 494 18.55 7.41 -25.45
CA VAL A 494 18.44 6.80 -26.79
C VAL A 494 17.83 7.77 -27.79
N ALA A 495 16.60 8.26 -27.56
CA ALA A 495 15.87 9.01 -28.58
C ALA A 495 16.36 10.45 -28.75
N ASP A 496 16.55 11.19 -27.64
CA ASP A 496 16.91 12.60 -27.72
C ASP A 496 18.42 12.81 -27.93
N ASN A 497 19.27 11.82 -27.61
CA ASN A 497 20.72 11.94 -27.72
C ASN A 497 21.33 10.96 -28.72
N TYR A 498 21.37 9.66 -28.43
CA TYR A 498 22.10 8.72 -29.28
C TYR A 498 21.60 8.70 -30.75
N ILE A 499 20.29 8.60 -30.96
CA ILE A 499 19.71 8.62 -32.33
C ILE A 499 20.09 9.92 -33.02
N GLU A 500 19.98 11.07 -32.40
CA GLU A 500 20.34 12.37 -33.02
C GLU A 500 21.82 12.47 -33.31
N ILE A 501 22.69 11.86 -32.50
CA ILE A 501 24.14 11.80 -32.80
C ILE A 501 24.42 10.92 -34.00
N VAL A 502 23.75 9.78 -34.21
CA VAL A 502 24.08 8.80 -35.25
C VAL A 502 23.23 8.92 -36.51
N LYS A 503 22.19 9.76 -36.58
CA LYS A 503 21.32 9.95 -37.74
C LYS A 503 22.09 10.19 -39.03
N TYR A 504 23.16 11.01 -39.02
CA TYR A 504 23.96 11.28 -40.19
C TYR A 504 24.63 10.03 -40.75
N ARG A 505 24.98 9.06 -39.88
CA ARG A 505 25.57 7.77 -40.27
C ARG A 505 24.56 6.92 -41.05
N LEU A 506 23.32 6.86 -40.55
CA LEU A 506 22.23 6.11 -41.16
C LEU A 506 21.84 6.64 -42.55
N TYR A 507 21.83 7.98 -42.70
CA TYR A 507 21.39 8.64 -43.95
C TYR A 507 22.47 8.76 -45.01
N ASN A 508 23.76 8.74 -44.63
CA ASN A 508 24.89 8.91 -45.53
C ASN A 508 25.75 7.65 -45.72
N ASP A 509 25.26 6.49 -45.21
CA ASP A 509 25.96 5.21 -45.28
C ASP A 509 27.38 5.24 -44.63
N ILE A 510 27.58 6.06 -43.59
CA ILE A 510 28.86 6.19 -42.87
C ILE A 510 28.81 5.29 -41.65
N LYS A 511 29.56 4.19 -41.64
CA LYS A 511 29.56 3.20 -40.51
C LYS A 511 28.10 2.80 -40.10
N LYS A 512 27.25 2.64 -41.13
CA LYS A 512 25.82 2.42 -40.96
C LYS A 512 25.52 1.10 -40.24
N GLU A 513 26.28 0.04 -40.57
CA GLU A 513 26.14 -1.29 -39.97
C GLU A 513 26.38 -1.25 -38.45
N GLN A 514 27.36 -0.45 -37.99
CA GLN A 514 27.67 -0.28 -36.60
C GLN A 514 26.51 0.42 -35.86
N ALA A 515 25.98 1.51 -36.44
CA ALA A 515 24.82 2.19 -35.89
C ALA A 515 23.57 1.28 -35.89
N ALA A 516 23.37 0.50 -36.96
CA ALA A 516 22.26 -0.45 -37.02
C ALA A 516 22.36 -1.57 -35.99
N TYR A 517 23.56 -2.14 -35.78
CA TYR A 517 23.81 -3.13 -34.74
C TYR A 517 23.45 -2.58 -33.35
N THR A 518 23.97 -1.39 -33.05
CA THR A 518 23.73 -0.76 -31.72
C THR A 518 22.26 -0.46 -31.54
N LEU A 519 21.56 0.10 -32.50
CA LEU A 519 20.13 0.40 -32.44
C LEU A 519 19.27 -0.85 -32.25
N LYS A 520 19.56 -1.93 -33.02
CA LYS A 520 18.87 -3.22 -32.84
C LYS A 520 19.12 -3.81 -31.48
N THR A 521 20.36 -3.77 -30.97
CA THR A 521 20.72 -4.24 -29.62
C THR A 521 19.99 -3.44 -28.55
N LEU A 522 19.94 -2.12 -28.65
CA LEU A 522 19.22 -1.25 -27.72
C LEU A 522 17.74 -1.61 -27.65
N ILE A 523 17.04 -1.60 -28.80
CA ILE A 523 15.59 -1.80 -28.80
C ILE A 523 15.22 -3.21 -28.36
N ARG A 524 16.01 -4.24 -28.75
CA ARG A 524 15.78 -5.63 -28.33
C ARG A 524 15.85 -5.80 -26.82
N ASN A 525 16.84 -5.15 -26.18
CA ASN A 525 16.98 -5.21 -24.74
C ASN A 525 15.94 -4.34 -24.01
N ILE A 526 15.62 -3.15 -24.54
CA ILE A 526 14.62 -2.26 -23.94
C ILE A 526 13.23 -2.89 -23.93
N ILE A 527 12.78 -3.54 -25.03
CA ILE A 527 11.51 -4.25 -25.04
C ILE A 527 11.49 -5.39 -24.01
N GLY A 528 12.62 -6.10 -23.83
CA GLY A 528 12.73 -7.12 -22.79
C GLY A 528 12.63 -6.54 -21.38
N LEU A 529 13.35 -5.45 -21.11
CA LEU A 529 13.33 -4.77 -19.80
C LEU A 529 11.95 -4.26 -19.41
N ILE A 530 11.21 -3.68 -20.35
CA ILE A 530 9.91 -3.04 -20.07
C ILE A 530 8.71 -3.96 -20.28
N SER A 531 8.90 -5.16 -20.86
CA SER A 531 7.78 -6.08 -21.15
C SER A 531 6.92 -6.45 -19.93
N PRO A 532 7.44 -6.59 -18.69
CA PRO A 532 6.59 -6.81 -17.53
C PRO A 532 5.64 -5.64 -17.23
N TYR A 533 6.02 -4.43 -17.63
CA TYR A 533 5.25 -3.20 -17.39
C TYR A 533 4.24 -2.92 -18.52
N THR A 534 4.66 -3.13 -19.77
CA THR A 534 3.90 -2.77 -20.98
C THR A 534 3.82 -3.96 -21.94
N PRO A 535 3.11 -5.04 -21.54
CA PRO A 535 3.15 -6.31 -22.25
C PRO A 535 2.62 -6.24 -23.69
N HIS A 536 1.65 -5.37 -23.98
CA HIS A 536 1.02 -5.34 -25.31
C HIS A 536 1.89 -4.67 -26.36
N ILE A 537 2.40 -3.47 -26.09
CA ILE A 537 3.25 -2.76 -27.03
C ILE A 537 4.58 -3.49 -27.29
N THR A 538 5.15 -4.12 -26.25
CA THR A 538 6.41 -4.85 -26.39
C THR A 538 6.26 -6.13 -27.20
N GLU A 539 5.14 -6.81 -27.08
CA GLU A 539 4.81 -7.98 -27.90
C GLU A 539 4.67 -7.56 -29.38
N GLU A 540 3.99 -6.45 -29.65
CA GLU A 540 3.83 -5.94 -31.03
C GLU A 540 5.17 -5.57 -31.67
N ILE A 541 6.02 -4.81 -30.95
CA ILE A 541 7.35 -4.44 -31.42
C ILE A 541 8.22 -5.69 -31.67
N TYR A 542 8.13 -6.67 -30.76
CA TYR A 542 8.87 -7.92 -30.89
C TYR A 542 8.46 -8.70 -32.13
N ASN A 543 7.18 -8.84 -32.38
CA ASN A 543 6.66 -9.55 -33.57
C ASN A 543 7.03 -8.86 -34.90
N GLU A 544 7.06 -7.53 -34.91
CA GLU A 544 7.46 -6.77 -36.09
C GLU A 544 8.97 -6.86 -36.39
N MET A 545 9.82 -6.80 -35.37
CA MET A 545 11.26 -6.62 -35.54
C MET A 545 12.11 -7.88 -35.28
N PHE A 546 11.61 -8.85 -34.53
CA PHE A 546 12.39 -9.96 -33.99
C PHE A 546 11.70 -11.33 -34.07
N ALA A 547 10.65 -11.46 -34.84
CA ALA A 547 9.93 -12.72 -35.08
C ALA A 547 10.83 -13.85 -35.60
N ASP A 548 11.92 -13.52 -36.28
CA ASP A 548 12.93 -14.43 -36.82
C ASP A 548 13.86 -15.03 -35.75
N GLU A 549 13.84 -14.54 -34.52
CA GLU A 549 14.55 -15.18 -33.40
C GLU A 549 13.98 -16.59 -33.04
N GLY A 550 12.82 -16.97 -33.62
CA GLY A 550 12.21 -18.29 -33.44
C GLY A 550 11.51 -18.51 -32.08
N VAL A 551 11.38 -17.47 -31.28
CA VAL A 551 10.59 -17.50 -30.03
C VAL A 551 9.25 -16.85 -30.29
N LYS A 552 8.15 -17.54 -29.96
CA LYS A 552 6.78 -17.14 -30.33
C LYS A 552 6.33 -15.81 -29.71
N SER A 553 6.90 -15.41 -28.57
CA SER A 553 6.48 -14.21 -27.83
C SER A 553 7.66 -13.66 -27.02
N ILE A 554 7.75 -12.33 -26.86
CA ILE A 554 8.73 -11.68 -25.98
C ILE A 554 8.61 -12.21 -24.54
N HIS A 555 7.40 -12.56 -24.10
CA HIS A 555 7.12 -13.05 -22.75
C HIS A 555 7.61 -14.48 -22.49
N LEU A 556 8.08 -15.18 -23.52
CA LEU A 556 8.73 -16.49 -23.44
C LEU A 556 10.25 -16.41 -23.55
N THR A 557 10.79 -15.21 -23.78
CA THR A 557 12.23 -14.97 -23.81
C THR A 557 12.79 -14.82 -22.39
N LYS A 558 14.10 -14.92 -22.26
CA LYS A 558 14.78 -14.58 -21.01
C LYS A 558 14.77 -13.07 -20.79
N TYR A 559 14.78 -12.66 -19.52
CA TYR A 559 15.03 -11.27 -19.16
C TYR A 559 16.41 -10.85 -19.70
N PRO A 560 16.60 -9.59 -20.14
CA PRO A 560 17.85 -9.15 -20.71
C PRO A 560 19.05 -9.35 -19.80
N ASP A 561 20.13 -9.88 -20.39
CA ASP A 561 21.41 -10.16 -19.72
C ASP A 561 22.62 -9.59 -20.50
N PHE A 562 22.38 -8.66 -21.44
CA PHE A 562 23.44 -8.02 -22.22
C PHE A 562 24.45 -7.36 -21.29
N ASN A 563 25.75 -7.64 -21.52
CA ASN A 563 26.82 -7.17 -20.67
C ASN A 563 28.04 -6.75 -21.50
N TYR A 564 28.19 -5.44 -21.63
CA TYR A 564 29.36 -4.81 -22.27
C TYR A 564 29.63 -3.47 -21.59
N PHE A 565 30.87 -3.21 -21.20
CA PHE A 565 31.23 -1.94 -20.57
C PHE A 565 32.64 -1.51 -20.98
N ASP A 566 32.78 -0.28 -21.49
CA ASP A 566 34.03 0.35 -21.84
C ASP A 566 34.17 1.70 -21.13
N ASN A 567 35.08 1.77 -20.16
CA ASN A 567 35.24 2.96 -19.30
C ASN A 567 35.64 4.22 -20.10
N GLU A 568 36.51 4.06 -21.09
CA GLU A 568 37.02 5.19 -21.89
C GLU A 568 35.92 5.75 -22.79
N SER A 569 35.23 4.88 -23.53
CA SER A 569 34.09 5.24 -24.36
C SER A 569 32.92 5.78 -23.55
N PHE A 570 32.71 5.28 -22.33
CA PHE A 570 31.70 5.82 -21.44
C PHE A 570 31.95 7.29 -21.10
N ALA A 571 33.16 7.62 -20.65
CA ALA A 571 33.50 9.00 -20.29
C ALA A 571 33.47 9.95 -21.51
N LYS A 572 34.03 9.51 -22.67
CA LYS A 572 34.01 10.29 -23.92
C LYS A 572 32.57 10.48 -24.46
N GLY A 573 31.71 9.47 -24.33
CA GLY A 573 30.33 9.53 -24.78
C GLY A 573 29.48 10.47 -23.94
N GLU A 574 29.68 10.54 -22.62
CA GLU A 574 29.04 11.55 -21.78
C GLU A 574 29.47 12.97 -22.22
N LEU A 575 30.75 13.17 -22.47
CA LEU A 575 31.26 14.45 -22.99
C LEU A 575 30.65 14.79 -24.36
N LEU A 576 30.56 13.81 -25.29
CA LEU A 576 29.90 13.98 -26.59
C LEU A 576 28.44 14.42 -26.43
N LYS A 577 27.70 13.75 -25.55
CA LYS A 577 26.31 14.11 -25.22
C LYS A 577 26.22 15.54 -24.71
N ASP A 578 27.02 15.91 -23.71
CA ASP A 578 26.97 17.23 -23.09
C ASP A 578 27.27 18.33 -24.11
N ILE A 579 28.28 18.16 -24.96
CA ILE A 579 28.62 19.11 -26.03
C ILE A 579 27.46 19.24 -27.03
N THR A 580 26.89 18.13 -27.49
CA THR A 580 25.80 18.16 -28.50
C THR A 580 24.52 18.74 -27.91
N VAL A 581 24.17 18.44 -26.63
CA VAL A 581 23.04 19.05 -25.91
C VAL A 581 23.24 20.56 -25.77
N ALA A 582 24.45 21.00 -25.41
CA ALA A 582 24.77 22.43 -25.26
C ALA A 582 24.62 23.19 -26.61
N ILE A 583 25.10 22.62 -27.71
CA ILE A 583 24.96 23.22 -29.04
C ILE A 583 23.50 23.24 -29.49
N ARG A 584 22.72 22.18 -29.26
CA ARG A 584 21.28 22.15 -29.56
C ARG A 584 20.51 23.20 -28.79
N ARG A 585 20.84 23.38 -27.51
CA ARG A 585 20.27 24.43 -26.68
C ARG A 585 20.58 25.82 -27.21
N TYR A 586 21.84 26.07 -27.59
CA TYR A 586 22.26 27.33 -28.22
C TYR A 586 21.45 27.65 -29.49
N LYS A 587 21.29 26.67 -30.39
CA LYS A 587 20.45 26.81 -31.58
C LYS A 587 18.98 27.14 -31.22
N SER A 588 18.44 26.44 -30.24
CA SER A 588 17.07 26.67 -29.77
C SER A 588 16.87 28.06 -29.17
N ASP A 589 17.79 28.52 -28.34
CA ASP A 589 17.75 29.85 -27.70
C ASP A 589 17.77 30.99 -28.75
N LEU A 590 18.48 30.76 -29.88
CA LEU A 590 18.50 31.67 -31.03
C LEU A 590 17.34 31.43 -32.01
N LYS A 591 16.41 30.52 -31.72
CA LYS A 591 15.32 30.11 -32.61
C LYS A 591 15.79 29.61 -33.97
N MET A 592 16.98 29.04 -34.02
CA MET A 592 17.52 28.40 -35.24
C MET A 592 16.93 27.00 -35.37
N PRO A 593 16.69 26.50 -36.60
CA PRO A 593 16.40 25.08 -36.81
C PRO A 593 17.54 24.21 -36.27
N LEU A 594 17.24 23.07 -35.64
CA LEU A 594 18.26 22.19 -35.11
C LEU A 594 19.25 21.68 -36.17
N ASN A 595 18.80 21.53 -37.39
CA ASN A 595 19.61 21.16 -38.54
C ASN A 595 20.30 22.37 -39.24
N ALA A 596 20.20 23.58 -38.68
CA ALA A 596 20.89 24.74 -39.27
C ALA A 596 22.41 24.52 -39.28
N ASN A 597 23.05 24.93 -40.36
CA ASN A 597 24.50 24.86 -40.51
C ASN A 597 25.18 25.90 -39.63
N LEU A 598 26.27 25.51 -38.95
CA LEU A 598 27.21 26.39 -38.31
C LEU A 598 28.47 26.43 -39.17
N ASN A 599 28.89 27.64 -39.58
CA ASN A 599 30.03 27.80 -40.48
C ASN A 599 31.32 27.26 -39.87
N GLY A 600 31.52 27.46 -38.57
CA GLY A 600 32.63 26.93 -37.83
C GLY A 600 32.40 26.97 -36.31
N ALA A 601 33.17 26.18 -35.60
CA ALA A 601 33.26 26.22 -34.12
C ALA A 601 34.65 25.84 -33.66
N ILE A 602 35.07 26.38 -32.51
CA ILE A 602 36.30 25.98 -31.84
C ILE A 602 35.87 25.39 -30.50
N LEU A 603 36.22 24.12 -30.27
CA LEU A 603 36.00 23.42 -29.02
C LEU A 603 37.26 23.49 -28.17
N TYR A 604 37.19 24.16 -27.03
CA TYR A 604 38.25 24.21 -26.03
C TYR A 604 37.95 23.24 -24.90
N THR A 605 38.83 22.27 -24.67
CA THR A 605 38.70 21.29 -23.59
C THR A 605 40.02 20.62 -23.30
N ASP A 606 40.27 20.28 -22.04
CA ASP A 606 41.41 19.45 -21.61
C ASP A 606 41.07 17.94 -21.61
N LYS A 607 39.81 17.59 -21.92
CA LYS A 607 39.36 16.20 -22.01
C LYS A 607 39.76 15.57 -23.33
N ASN A 608 39.94 14.26 -23.32
CA ASN A 608 40.18 13.50 -24.56
C ASN A 608 38.93 13.41 -25.42
N VAL A 609 38.97 13.97 -26.62
CA VAL A 609 37.89 13.98 -27.62
C VAL A 609 38.15 13.08 -28.83
N ASP A 610 39.22 12.25 -28.77
CA ASP A 610 39.52 11.31 -29.84
C ASP A 610 38.38 10.32 -30.06
N GLY A 611 37.94 10.18 -31.31
CA GLY A 611 36.87 9.30 -31.71
C GLY A 611 35.46 9.89 -31.62
N ILE A 612 35.27 11.12 -31.06
CA ILE A 612 33.95 11.80 -30.95
C ILE A 612 33.84 13.07 -31.78
N THR A 613 34.96 13.57 -32.34
CA THR A 613 35.05 14.85 -33.04
C THR A 613 34.15 14.84 -34.31
N GLU A 614 34.21 13.74 -35.07
CA GLU A 614 33.34 13.57 -36.24
C GLU A 614 31.86 13.56 -35.88
N ASP A 615 31.50 12.85 -34.83
CA ASP A 615 30.11 12.78 -34.35
C ASP A 615 29.62 14.18 -33.89
N ILE A 616 30.42 14.99 -33.23
CA ILE A 616 30.09 16.38 -32.86
C ILE A 616 29.86 17.20 -34.13
N ALA A 617 30.81 17.21 -35.04
CA ALA A 617 30.77 18.03 -36.24
C ALA A 617 29.57 17.69 -37.14
N LYS A 618 29.38 16.40 -37.43
CA LYS A 618 28.34 15.92 -38.36
C LYS A 618 26.95 16.00 -37.74
N SER A 619 26.76 15.58 -36.48
CA SER A 619 25.45 15.63 -35.83
C SER A 619 24.96 17.05 -35.59
N MET A 620 25.87 17.98 -35.36
CA MET A 620 25.55 19.39 -35.11
C MET A 620 25.64 20.28 -36.36
N ASN A 621 25.88 19.69 -37.52
CA ASN A 621 26.03 20.43 -38.81
C ASN A 621 27.07 21.58 -38.72
N ILE A 622 28.26 21.27 -38.19
CA ILE A 622 29.38 22.21 -38.13
C ILE A 622 30.30 21.98 -39.31
N SER A 623 30.47 22.98 -40.17
CA SER A 623 31.28 22.87 -41.42
C SER A 623 32.76 22.72 -41.09
N HIS A 624 33.25 23.42 -40.10
CA HIS A 624 34.63 23.35 -39.65
C HIS A 624 34.69 23.35 -38.11
N LEU A 625 35.18 22.26 -37.53
CA LEU A 625 35.38 22.12 -36.11
C LEU A 625 36.87 22.04 -35.78
N GLU A 626 37.37 23.03 -35.04
CA GLU A 626 38.74 23.06 -34.52
C GLU A 626 38.77 22.64 -33.03
N ILE A 627 39.73 21.85 -32.62
CA ILE A 627 39.90 21.44 -31.22
C ILE A 627 41.13 22.15 -30.63
N LYS A 628 40.98 22.73 -29.46
CA LYS A 628 42.09 23.40 -28.72
C LYS A 628 42.12 22.98 -27.26
N ASN A 629 43.30 22.72 -26.75
CA ASN A 629 43.49 22.48 -25.32
C ASN A 629 43.40 23.79 -24.53
N GLY A 630 42.95 23.71 -23.29
CA GLY A 630 42.90 24.83 -22.38
C GLY A 630 41.66 25.71 -22.53
N LYS A 631 41.75 26.94 -22.04
CA LYS A 631 40.66 27.92 -22.05
C LYS A 631 40.93 29.03 -23.05
N PRO A 632 39.95 29.52 -23.79
CA PRO A 632 40.12 30.67 -24.66
C PRO A 632 40.33 31.96 -23.88
N ASP A 633 41.08 32.90 -24.50
CA ASP A 633 41.22 34.27 -23.99
C ASP A 633 39.95 35.06 -24.36
N ILE A 634 38.94 34.92 -23.51
CA ILE A 634 37.61 35.51 -23.70
C ILE A 634 37.18 36.21 -22.41
N ASP A 635 36.88 37.50 -22.51
CA ASP A 635 36.26 38.29 -21.46
C ASP A 635 34.79 37.97 -21.30
N GLU A 636 34.35 37.70 -20.08
CA GLU A 636 32.95 37.44 -19.74
C GLU A 636 32.33 38.62 -19.00
N LYS A 637 31.27 39.19 -19.56
CA LYS A 637 30.48 40.25 -18.96
C LYS A 637 29.08 39.72 -18.61
N ILE A 638 28.71 39.75 -17.35
CA ILE A 638 27.36 39.44 -16.90
C ILE A 638 26.47 40.64 -17.22
N THR A 639 25.39 40.41 -17.96
CA THR A 639 24.44 41.45 -18.41
C THR A 639 23.18 41.45 -17.59
N ALA A 640 22.70 40.27 -17.11
CA ALA A 640 21.54 40.16 -16.24
C ALA A 640 21.62 38.89 -15.39
N VAL A 641 21.00 38.97 -14.21
CA VAL A 641 20.69 37.80 -13.37
C VAL A 641 19.19 37.74 -13.16
N ILE A 642 18.58 36.64 -13.57
CA ILE A 642 17.15 36.40 -13.44
C ILE A 642 16.95 35.49 -12.24
N PRO A 643 16.34 36.01 -11.15
CA PRO A 643 16.10 35.20 -9.97
C PRO A 643 14.86 34.32 -10.09
N ARG A 644 14.84 33.23 -9.34
CA ARG A 644 13.66 32.37 -9.16
C ARG A 644 12.67 33.03 -8.19
N TYR A 645 11.78 33.84 -8.74
CA TYR A 645 10.79 34.57 -7.96
C TYR A 645 9.80 33.64 -7.23
N ASP A 646 9.57 32.44 -7.72
CA ASP A 646 8.79 31.37 -7.08
C ASP A 646 9.40 30.90 -5.76
N ILE A 647 10.73 30.99 -5.63
CA ILE A 647 11.46 30.63 -4.40
C ILE A 647 11.74 31.86 -3.53
N ILE A 648 12.32 32.92 -4.13
CA ILE A 648 12.75 34.07 -3.32
C ILE A 648 11.58 34.91 -2.84
N GLY A 649 10.46 34.93 -3.55
CA GLY A 649 9.26 35.68 -3.17
C GLY A 649 8.70 35.26 -1.81
N PRO A 650 8.32 33.98 -1.64
CA PRO A 650 7.82 33.47 -0.35
C PRO A 650 8.87 33.55 0.78
N LYS A 651 10.17 33.37 0.46
CA LYS A 651 11.23 33.30 1.48
C LYS A 651 11.62 34.70 2.02
N PHE A 652 11.71 35.70 1.16
CA PHE A 652 12.27 37.03 1.51
C PHE A 652 11.25 38.17 1.51
N GLY A 653 10.04 37.95 1.02
CA GLY A 653 8.93 38.90 1.11
C GLY A 653 9.32 40.33 0.66
N LYS A 654 9.33 41.30 1.58
CA LYS A 654 9.64 42.71 1.29
C LYS A 654 11.09 42.95 0.84
N ASP A 655 12.00 42.03 1.15
CA ASP A 655 13.44 42.16 0.85
C ASP A 655 13.83 41.56 -0.51
N VAL A 656 12.88 41.03 -1.29
CA VAL A 656 13.12 40.43 -2.61
C VAL A 656 13.98 41.28 -3.55
N GLN A 657 13.75 42.60 -3.59
CA GLN A 657 14.51 43.51 -4.45
C GLN A 657 15.97 43.65 -3.97
N LYS A 658 16.18 43.69 -2.67
CA LYS A 658 17.52 43.70 -2.08
C LYS A 658 18.28 42.40 -2.37
N VAL A 659 17.59 41.25 -2.19
CA VAL A 659 18.15 39.94 -2.51
C VAL A 659 18.49 39.82 -4.01
N LYS A 660 17.61 40.29 -4.90
CA LYS A 660 17.90 40.35 -6.35
C LYS A 660 19.17 41.16 -6.64
N SER A 661 19.33 42.32 -6.03
CA SER A 661 20.51 43.18 -6.19
C SER A 661 21.78 42.45 -5.75
N LEU A 662 21.75 41.80 -4.58
CA LEU A 662 22.86 41.03 -4.04
C LEU A 662 23.21 39.81 -4.92
N LEU A 663 22.19 39.06 -5.40
CA LEU A 663 22.37 37.99 -6.36
C LEU A 663 23.04 38.46 -7.64
N THR A 664 22.68 39.66 -8.14
CA THR A 664 23.24 40.22 -9.35
C THR A 664 24.70 40.67 -9.17
N SER A 665 25.01 41.33 -8.06
CA SER A 665 26.36 41.86 -7.81
C SER A 665 27.39 40.79 -7.41
N HIS A 666 26.92 39.67 -6.80
CA HIS A 666 27.84 38.63 -6.29
C HIS A 666 27.64 37.27 -6.96
N VAL A 667 27.00 37.22 -8.15
CA VAL A 667 26.70 35.96 -8.83
C VAL A 667 27.93 35.10 -9.08
N LYS A 668 29.10 35.69 -9.43
CA LYS A 668 30.36 34.94 -9.61
C LYS A 668 30.82 34.24 -8.34
N GLU A 669 30.76 34.96 -7.21
CA GLU A 669 31.13 34.38 -5.90
C GLU A 669 30.16 33.27 -5.47
N ILE A 670 28.83 33.44 -5.77
CA ILE A 670 27.84 32.43 -5.49
C ILE A 670 28.06 31.16 -6.35
N GLU A 671 28.45 31.33 -7.62
CA GLU A 671 28.78 30.21 -8.50
C GLU A 671 30.05 29.47 -8.07
N GLU A 672 31.05 30.18 -7.52
CA GLU A 672 32.29 29.59 -7.05
C GLU A 672 32.16 28.92 -5.69
N LYS A 673 31.44 29.55 -4.76
CA LYS A 673 31.33 29.09 -3.35
C LYS A 673 30.09 28.27 -3.04
N GLY A 674 29.11 28.26 -3.95
CA GLY A 674 27.81 27.59 -3.78
C GLY A 674 26.84 28.37 -2.88
N VAL A 675 27.31 28.87 -1.73
CA VAL A 675 26.52 29.66 -0.75
C VAL A 675 27.33 30.87 -0.33
N LEU A 676 26.66 32.02 -0.22
CA LEU A 676 27.24 33.28 0.23
C LEU A 676 26.28 33.94 1.24
N ILE A 677 26.82 34.41 2.37
CA ILE A 677 26.03 35.13 3.38
C ILE A 677 26.43 36.62 3.29
N LEU A 678 25.45 37.46 2.90
CA LEU A 678 25.63 38.91 2.76
C LEU A 678 24.43 39.64 3.38
N ASP A 679 24.70 40.71 4.11
CA ASP A 679 23.67 41.56 4.74
C ASP A 679 22.62 40.78 5.55
N GLY A 680 22.99 39.63 6.12
CA GLY A 680 22.08 38.76 6.87
C GLY A 680 21.23 37.81 6.00
N PHE A 681 21.47 37.80 4.68
CA PHE A 681 20.81 36.88 3.76
C PHE A 681 21.77 35.77 3.35
N GLU A 682 21.30 34.52 3.42
CA GLU A 682 21.97 33.38 2.81
C GLU A 682 21.55 33.32 1.34
N LEU A 683 22.48 33.46 0.44
CA LEU A 683 22.29 33.45 -1.02
C LEU A 683 22.92 32.17 -1.58
N ASN A 684 22.20 31.46 -2.43
CA ASN A 684 22.70 30.27 -3.09
C ASN A 684 22.30 30.23 -4.56
N ARG A 685 22.83 29.24 -5.29
CA ARG A 685 22.60 29.09 -6.73
C ARG A 685 21.12 28.78 -7.04
N ASP A 686 20.39 28.13 -6.14
CA ASP A 686 18.98 27.75 -6.34
C ASP A 686 18.03 28.94 -6.45
N TYR A 687 18.48 30.13 -6.00
CA TYR A 687 17.71 31.38 -6.13
C TYR A 687 17.86 32.05 -7.50
N ILE A 688 18.73 31.53 -8.37
CA ILE A 688 19.01 32.07 -9.69
C ILE A 688 18.42 31.13 -10.74
N GLU A 689 17.47 31.62 -11.52
CA GLU A 689 16.90 30.91 -12.66
C GLU A 689 17.88 30.88 -13.82
N ARG A 690 18.39 32.08 -14.20
CA ARG A 690 19.31 32.23 -15.34
C ARG A 690 20.26 33.40 -15.12
N VAL A 691 21.49 33.25 -15.60
CA VAL A 691 22.50 34.30 -15.70
C VAL A 691 22.74 34.60 -17.18
N GLU A 692 22.47 35.82 -17.61
CA GLU A 692 22.72 36.26 -18.98
C GLU A 692 24.15 36.82 -19.07
N ARG A 693 24.87 36.38 -20.09
CA ARG A 693 26.28 36.69 -20.28
C ARG A 693 26.58 37.10 -21.72
N GLU A 694 27.47 38.04 -21.87
CA GLU A 694 28.06 38.38 -23.16
C GLU A 694 29.56 38.07 -23.08
N PHE A 695 30.09 37.59 -24.18
CA PHE A 695 31.47 37.20 -24.31
C PHE A 695 32.17 38.05 -25.34
N PHE A 696 33.41 38.45 -25.06
CA PHE A 696 34.24 39.33 -25.90
C PHE A 696 35.62 38.74 -26.08
N LYS A 697 36.15 38.82 -27.33
CA LYS A 697 37.50 38.42 -27.68
C LYS A 697 38.17 39.53 -28.46
N GLY A 698 39.26 40.08 -27.91
CA GLY A 698 39.90 41.27 -28.46
C GLY A 698 38.94 42.46 -28.66
N GLY A 699 38.00 42.65 -27.74
CA GLY A 699 37.00 43.73 -27.76
C GLY A 699 35.81 43.49 -28.70
N LYS A 700 35.75 42.40 -29.46
CA LYS A 700 34.61 42.03 -30.32
C LYS A 700 33.73 40.99 -29.66
N LYS A 701 32.43 41.16 -29.75
CA LYS A 701 31.45 40.21 -29.20
C LYS A 701 31.55 38.88 -29.96
N VAL A 702 31.64 37.77 -29.24
CA VAL A 702 31.70 36.42 -29.75
C VAL A 702 30.59 35.57 -29.15
N ASN A 703 30.13 34.52 -29.90
CA ASN A 703 29.15 33.59 -29.42
C ASN A 703 29.85 32.42 -28.76
N VAL A 704 29.57 32.21 -27.48
CA VAL A 704 30.26 31.19 -26.66
C VAL A 704 29.22 30.38 -25.90
N ILE A 705 29.40 29.06 -25.94
CA ILE A 705 28.74 28.11 -25.06
C ILE A 705 29.74 27.69 -24.00
N LYS A 706 29.46 27.93 -22.72
CA LYS A 706 30.38 27.63 -21.62
C LYS A 706 29.78 26.54 -20.74
N ASP A 707 30.54 25.50 -20.55
CA ASP A 707 30.27 24.41 -19.63
C ASP A 707 31.46 24.21 -18.66
N LYS A 708 31.32 23.29 -17.72
CA LYS A 708 32.36 22.97 -16.74
C LYS A 708 33.60 22.34 -17.40
N ASP A 709 33.38 21.43 -18.34
CA ASP A 709 34.40 20.58 -18.95
C ASP A 709 34.81 21.04 -20.36
N PHE A 710 34.09 22.02 -20.93
CA PHE A 710 34.39 22.53 -22.26
C PHE A 710 33.88 23.96 -22.52
N ILE A 711 34.40 24.59 -23.52
CA ILE A 711 33.90 25.86 -24.07
C ILE A 711 33.80 25.70 -25.59
N VAL A 712 32.66 26.11 -26.19
CA VAL A 712 32.48 26.14 -27.65
C VAL A 712 32.35 27.58 -28.12
N GLU A 713 33.29 28.07 -28.93
CA GLU A 713 33.21 29.34 -29.62
C GLU A 713 32.59 29.08 -31.00
N ILE A 714 31.45 29.73 -31.29
CA ILE A 714 30.77 29.63 -32.59
C ILE A 714 31.26 30.76 -33.49
N LEU A 715 31.73 30.38 -34.73
CA LEU A 715 32.34 31.29 -35.70
C LEU A 715 31.36 31.83 -36.74
#